data_b46791a6571116ff79baea1f6f7377a9
#
_entry.id   b46791a6571116ff79baea1f6f7377a9
#
_cell.length_a   1.000
_cell.length_b   1.000
_cell.length_c   1.000
_cell.angle_alpha   90.00
_cell.angle_beta   90.00
_cell.angle_gamma   90.00
#
_symmetry.space_group_name_H-M   'P 1'
#
loop_
_entity.id
_entity.type
_entity.pdbx_description
1 polymer ?
#
loop_
_entity_poly.entity_id
_entity_poly.type
_entity_poly.pdbx_seq_one_letter_code
_entity_poly.pdbx_strand_id
1 'polypeptide(L)'
;MSSIATTVKRRKPLVKSKSKNTTISTSAVSTVTTSTTTNTLSDPVINFSANDPFDKATLANASSNKRLQRFSLSDILVGIMPRTAKKQANSNNVSSNTSNSNPTTALVLRTTSPTLYNGSIACCRDVNCRLNALNEHFTALVQQKHHHQCIQRASVCSNASSSSSASHTKSSRRSRSSTVTGLSRNETTATPTVPAIAAAALRDGSPDSGVGSDAAMAKVFRAAAETTTSDDSTLSSVGQYLTVHLQLDLCTWILFILAAFTRFYKLSIPHHVVFDEIHYGKYISLYMRNIFFFDQHPPLGKQLIAAVAYTAGGYDGNYTFPHIGAEYNKNMPIFWLRFAPALCGSALAPIVYKLLIAAHLSRWSALLGGILIILDNALLTQSRFILMESMLLLFEACGLYYMLRFQESRFGSSLWLIFGLASASCFSFATSVKYAGFLTYGLTAYLSCRFLWDKLYDATLSNLHIILQTIGRIVLFTIVPIMLYIGVFFVHLQLLYRAGPHDSIMTSAFQASLDGGLASITKGQPLNVAHGSQVTLRHTHGRTCWLHSHTHVYPVRYPDKRGSSHQQQVTCYSFKDVNNWWIIKRPQREDLVVGNELDVIRHGDIIQLVHGITSRGLNSHDVAAPMTPQCQEVSCYVDYEIKMAGELLWRVEILNRETEGNIWHAIKSEVRLIHHTTGAALRYSGRQLPEWGFNQHEVVADRNVEHKDAIWNVEEHRYTKTQDQRERERQLLKAEMIPTKKTKLTFLAKFIELQTKMLWGTKQLDTHMYSSSPLEWPLLDKGIAYWVDTKTGSQIHLLGNIIIWYTGTAALILYILLNIFYVLRRRRLHFDLPENEWHRFRQVGDIFLVAYFIHYLPYFTMDRALFLHNYLPAFLFKILLLCYVLEHIDYLLRLYCYVNCKVKGTLQPQRIWLVRSYRLCILIWLVYVIWVFIKFLPLTYGMQKLSPQEVISLRWKDTWDFIIQVHKSMSNRI
;
A
#
# COMPACT_ATOMS: atom_id res chain seq x y z
N MET A 1 21.00 -49.39 3.18
CA MET A 1 22.33 -49.98 3.22
C MET A 1 23.20 -49.06 4.08
N SER A 2 23.55 -49.60 5.19
CA SER A 2 24.71 -49.58 6.10
C SER A 2 25.10 -48.16 6.57
N SER A 3 24.79 -47.73 7.78
CA SER A 3 25.34 -48.09 9.11
C SER A 3 26.83 -47.84 9.25
N ILE A 4 27.20 -46.92 10.10
CA ILE A 4 28.23 -47.09 11.11
C ILE A 4 27.96 -46.13 12.26
N ALA A 5 27.69 -46.70 13.42
CA ALA A 5 27.65 -46.10 14.75
C ALA A 5 29.05 -46.15 15.35
N THR A 6 29.40 -45.15 16.15
CA THR A 6 30.42 -45.34 17.19
C THR A 6 30.11 -44.49 18.43
N THR A 7 29.81 -45.22 19.44
CA THR A 7 29.69 -44.91 20.86
C THR A 7 31.08 -44.64 21.47
N VAL A 8 31.15 -43.77 22.51
CA VAL A 8 31.94 -43.99 23.75
C VAL A 8 31.84 -42.77 24.70
N LYS A 9 31.21 -43.00 25.81
CA LYS A 9 31.52 -42.98 27.26
C LYS A 9 31.59 -41.66 28.02
N ARG A 10 30.60 -41.62 28.94
CA ARG A 10 30.54 -40.97 30.27
C ARG A 10 31.84 -40.92 31.07
N ARG A 11 32.01 -39.85 31.85
CA ARG A 11 32.50 -39.91 33.25
C ARG A 11 32.05 -38.66 34.02
N LYS A 12 31.26 -38.86 35.13
CA LYS A 12 31.27 -38.13 36.40
C LYS A 12 32.23 -38.89 37.32
N PRO A 13 32.81 -38.28 38.37
CA PRO A 13 32.16 -38.14 39.69
C PRO A 13 32.60 -36.92 40.56
N LEU A 14 31.71 -36.50 41.51
CA LEU A 14 31.74 -36.65 43.02
C LEU A 14 32.77 -35.76 43.76
N VAL A 15 32.38 -34.90 44.70
CA VAL A 15 31.71 -34.94 46.00
C VAL A 15 32.46 -34.09 47.06
N LYS A 16 31.71 -33.49 47.97
CA LYS A 16 31.91 -33.10 49.39
C LYS A 16 32.22 -31.59 49.68
N SER A 17 31.37 -30.84 50.36
CA SER A 17 30.66 -30.88 51.66
C SER A 17 31.39 -30.05 52.73
N LYS A 18 30.64 -29.23 53.37
CA LYS A 18 30.47 -28.89 54.83
C LYS A 18 30.18 -27.44 55.05
N SER A 19 29.01 -27.09 55.45
CA SER A 19 28.34 -26.91 56.71
C SER A 19 29.03 -25.94 57.67
N LYS A 20 28.30 -24.90 58.09
CA LYS A 20 27.95 -24.65 59.49
C LYS A 20 27.01 -23.43 59.65
N ASN A 21 25.98 -23.69 60.38
CA ASN A 21 25.01 -22.88 61.05
C ASN A 21 25.60 -21.70 61.83
N THR A 22 24.84 -20.61 62.02
CA THR A 22 24.34 -20.23 63.33
C THR A 22 23.23 -19.17 63.22
N THR A 23 22.24 -19.40 64.01
CA THR A 23 20.96 -18.81 64.36
C THR A 23 21.06 -17.50 65.13
N ILE A 24 19.82 -16.89 65.30
CA ILE A 24 19.33 -16.03 66.39
C ILE A 24 19.34 -14.53 66.08
N SER A 25 18.30 -13.76 66.20
CA SER A 25 16.99 -13.64 66.73
C SER A 25 16.62 -12.16 66.79
N THR A 26 15.37 -11.88 66.50
CA THR A 26 14.41 -10.98 67.18
C THR A 26 14.65 -9.51 67.41
N SER A 27 13.57 -8.81 67.16
CA SER A 27 12.91 -7.68 67.88
C SER A 27 13.16 -6.29 67.30
N ALA A 28 12.17 -5.68 66.74
CA ALA A 28 11.10 -4.83 67.23
C ALA A 28 11.46 -3.35 67.46
N VAL A 29 10.59 -2.50 66.88
CA VAL A 29 10.03 -1.27 67.46
C VAL A 29 10.67 0.08 67.14
N SER A 30 9.85 0.88 66.50
CA SER A 30 9.51 2.31 66.69
C SER A 30 10.36 3.44 66.17
N THR A 31 9.66 4.19 65.28
CA THR A 31 9.40 5.66 65.34
C THR A 31 10.52 6.68 65.39
N VAL A 32 10.20 7.73 64.66
CA VAL A 32 10.46 9.17 64.84
C VAL A 32 11.51 9.86 63.96
N THR A 33 10.95 10.58 63.00
CA THR A 33 11.24 12.00 62.59
C THR A 33 12.63 12.55 62.45
N THR A 34 12.68 13.35 61.41
CA THR A 34 13.36 14.66 61.18
C THR A 34 14.59 14.69 60.26
N SER A 35 14.33 15.33 59.15
CA SER A 35 15.11 16.34 58.42
C SER A 35 16.66 16.29 58.47
N THR A 36 17.24 16.27 57.30
CA THR A 36 18.10 17.37 56.78
C THR A 36 18.76 16.95 55.44
N THR A 37 18.63 17.84 54.52
CA THR A 37 19.40 18.17 53.33
C THR A 37 20.80 17.57 53.16
N THR A 38 21.06 16.93 51.99
CA THR A 38 22.29 17.16 51.19
C THR A 38 22.09 16.79 49.74
N ASN A 39 22.49 17.71 48.91
CA ASN A 39 22.53 17.68 47.45
C ASN A 39 23.40 16.55 46.90
N THR A 40 22.89 15.80 45.92
CA THR A 40 23.73 15.26 44.86
C THR A 40 22.97 15.33 43.54
N LEU A 41 23.61 15.96 42.58
CA LEU A 41 23.20 16.09 41.20
C LEU A 41 22.92 14.73 40.56
N SER A 42 21.76 14.60 39.97
CA SER A 42 21.50 13.65 38.89
C SER A 42 20.73 14.35 37.79
N ASP A 43 21.26 14.21 36.56
CA ASP A 43 20.82 14.83 35.32
C ASP A 43 19.32 14.62 35.03
N PRO A 44 18.65 15.61 34.41
CA PRO A 44 17.23 15.51 34.14
C PRO A 44 16.99 14.69 32.87
N VAL A 45 16.29 13.59 33.00
CA VAL A 45 15.56 12.92 31.93
C VAL A 45 14.44 13.85 31.50
N ILE A 46 14.54 14.38 30.28
CA ILE A 46 13.48 15.17 29.66
C ILE A 46 12.38 14.21 29.16
N ASN A 47 11.39 14.01 30.00
CA ASN A 47 10.08 13.54 29.59
C ASN A 47 9.31 14.74 28.99
N PHE A 48 9.10 14.76 27.67
CA PHE A 48 8.15 15.68 27.07
C PHE A 48 6.72 15.21 27.37
N SER A 49 6.15 15.75 28.42
CA SER A 49 4.72 15.84 28.65
C SER A 49 4.23 17.16 28.03
N ALA A 50 3.27 17.04 27.14
CA ALA A 50 2.55 18.18 26.60
C ALA A 50 1.65 18.77 27.67
N ASN A 51 2.05 19.90 28.24
CA ASN A 51 1.17 20.87 28.90
C ASN A 51 2.03 21.94 29.56
N ASP A 52 2.15 23.08 28.89
CA ASP A 52 2.39 24.35 29.56
C ASP A 52 1.59 25.46 28.85
N PRO A 53 0.84 26.25 29.63
CA PRO A 53 0.00 27.32 29.10
C PRO A 53 0.80 28.60 28.95
N PHE A 54 0.89 29.11 27.72
CA PHE A 54 1.37 30.48 27.51
C PHE A 54 0.24 31.49 27.57
N ASP A 55 0.45 32.51 28.35
CA ASP A 55 -0.32 33.68 28.70
C ASP A 55 -1.12 34.33 27.58
N LYS A 56 -2.37 34.57 27.90
CA LYS A 56 -3.23 35.57 27.23
C LYS A 56 -2.92 36.96 27.77
N ALA A 57 -2.18 37.73 27.02
CA ALA A 57 -2.36 39.19 27.04
C ALA A 57 -1.74 39.79 25.77
N THR A 58 -2.54 40.74 25.19
CA THR A 58 -2.23 41.65 24.07
C THR A 58 -2.28 41.06 22.68
N LEU A 59 -3.44 41.15 22.07
CA LEU A 59 -3.71 41.97 20.85
C LEU A 59 -5.18 41.79 20.44
N ALA A 60 -5.99 42.70 20.90
CA ALA A 60 -7.29 42.98 20.30
C ALA A 60 -7.07 43.84 19.05
N ASN A 61 -7.94 43.61 18.07
CA ASN A 61 -8.21 44.40 16.86
C ASN A 61 -7.49 43.92 15.57
N ALA A 62 -8.22 43.10 14.86
CA ALA A 62 -8.60 43.32 13.46
C ALA A 62 -9.54 42.20 13.00
N SER A 63 -10.84 42.49 13.06
CA SER A 63 -11.90 41.73 12.42
C SER A 63 -11.85 41.92 10.92
N SER A 64 -11.73 40.86 10.15
CA SER A 64 -12.41 40.75 8.86
C SER A 64 -12.68 39.30 8.51
N ASN A 65 -13.95 38.99 8.49
CA ASN A 65 -14.61 37.81 7.99
C ASN A 65 -14.12 37.42 6.59
N LYS A 66 -13.58 36.21 6.42
CA LYS A 66 -13.78 35.45 5.20
C LYS A 66 -14.05 33.99 5.59
N ARG A 67 -15.34 33.64 5.57
CA ARG A 67 -15.79 32.23 5.55
C ARG A 67 -15.25 31.54 4.29
N LEU A 68 -14.34 30.64 4.42
CA LEU A 68 -14.02 29.65 3.41
C LEU A 68 -15.09 28.54 3.46
N GLN A 69 -16.00 28.58 2.47
CA GLN A 69 -16.92 27.47 2.19
C GLN A 69 -16.12 26.24 1.79
N ARG A 70 -16.34 25.13 2.51
CA ARG A 70 -15.89 23.80 2.13
C ARG A 70 -16.65 23.38 0.87
N PHE A 71 -15.95 23.24 -0.25
CA PHE A 71 -16.43 22.55 -1.44
C PHE A 71 -16.24 21.03 -1.26
N SER A 72 -17.32 20.30 -1.43
CA SER A 72 -17.34 18.84 -1.44
C SER A 72 -16.93 18.31 -2.82
N LEU A 73 -16.29 17.14 -2.86
CA LEU A 73 -15.86 16.47 -4.10
C LEU A 73 -17.01 16.15 -5.07
N SER A 74 -18.27 16.14 -4.59
CA SER A 74 -19.48 16.01 -5.40
C SER A 74 -19.72 17.21 -6.34
N ASP A 75 -19.22 18.39 -5.98
CA ASP A 75 -19.44 19.61 -6.77
C ASP A 75 -18.48 19.72 -7.96
N ILE A 76 -17.33 18.99 -7.90
CA ILE A 76 -16.34 18.97 -8.99
C ILE A 76 -16.72 17.96 -10.08
N LEU A 77 -17.43 16.88 -9.74
CA LEU A 77 -17.83 15.85 -10.70
C LEU A 77 -19.08 16.22 -11.53
N VAL A 78 -19.89 17.19 -11.09
CA VAL A 78 -21.10 17.65 -11.81
C VAL A 78 -20.79 18.60 -12.96
N GLY A 79 -19.57 19.14 -13.02
CA GLY A 79 -19.15 20.09 -14.08
C GLY A 79 -18.68 19.48 -15.40
N ILE A 80 -18.58 18.15 -15.51
CA ILE A 80 -17.93 17.47 -16.68
C ILE A 80 -18.91 16.73 -17.59
N MET A 81 -20.20 16.67 -17.30
CA MET A 81 -21.18 16.07 -18.20
C MET A 81 -22.11 17.10 -18.85
N PRO A 82 -22.43 17.01 -20.17
CA PRO A 82 -23.34 17.95 -20.83
C PRO A 82 -24.78 17.71 -20.34
N ARG A 83 -25.37 18.78 -19.85
CA ARG A 83 -26.76 18.80 -19.44
C ARG A 83 -27.68 18.56 -20.66
N THR A 84 -28.38 17.44 -20.67
CA THR A 84 -29.62 17.28 -21.42
C THR A 84 -30.77 17.84 -20.57
N ALA A 85 -31.45 18.82 -21.12
CA ALA A 85 -32.54 19.53 -20.47
C ALA A 85 -33.73 18.59 -20.19
N LYS A 86 -34.09 18.40 -18.92
CA LYS A 86 -35.43 17.97 -18.52
C LYS A 86 -36.23 19.19 -18.08
N LYS A 87 -37.23 19.52 -18.90
CA LYS A 87 -38.31 20.45 -18.52
C LYS A 87 -39.24 19.72 -17.55
N GLN A 88 -39.41 20.31 -16.37
CA GLN A 88 -40.51 19.98 -15.49
C GLN A 88 -41.81 20.64 -16.01
N ALA A 89 -42.85 19.83 -16.11
CA ALA A 89 -44.20 20.27 -16.34
C ALA A 89 -44.86 20.75 -15.03
N ASN A 90 -45.44 21.92 -15.07
CA ASN A 90 -46.51 22.30 -14.12
C ASN A 90 -47.79 22.49 -14.88
N SER A 91 -48.83 21.87 -14.34
CA SER A 91 -50.20 21.83 -14.77
C SER A 91 -50.86 23.21 -14.87
N ASN A 92 -51.69 23.44 -15.90
CA ASN A 92 -53.08 23.78 -15.76
C ASN A 92 -53.80 23.88 -17.11
N ASN A 93 -54.86 23.14 -17.19
CA ASN A 93 -56.05 23.16 -18.02
C ASN A 93 -56.22 24.27 -19.09
N VAL A 94 -56.62 23.90 -20.32
CA VAL A 94 -57.97 24.08 -20.90
C VAL A 94 -57.98 23.65 -22.38
N SER A 95 -58.91 22.77 -22.67
CA SER A 95 -59.65 22.35 -23.89
C SER A 95 -59.31 22.86 -25.28
N SER A 96 -59.46 21.92 -26.15
CA SER A 96 -60.25 21.84 -27.43
C SER A 96 -59.51 21.70 -28.75
N ASN A 97 -59.83 20.58 -29.32
CA ASN A 97 -60.21 20.27 -30.71
C ASN A 97 -59.26 20.42 -31.90
N THR A 98 -59.18 19.27 -32.54
CA THR A 98 -59.36 18.90 -33.99
C THR A 98 -58.15 18.85 -34.92
N SER A 99 -58.04 17.67 -35.44
CA SER A 99 -57.95 17.16 -36.82
C SER A 99 -56.62 17.15 -37.58
N ASN A 100 -56.32 15.93 -37.94
CA ASN A 100 -55.87 15.38 -39.24
C ASN A 100 -54.70 15.96 -40.02
N SER A 101 -53.70 15.13 -40.26
CA SER A 101 -53.42 14.46 -41.58
C SER A 101 -51.93 14.32 -41.80
N ASN A 102 -51.50 13.09 -42.01
CA ASN A 102 -50.30 12.73 -42.78
C ASN A 102 -50.47 13.15 -44.23
N PRO A 103 -49.41 13.31 -45.05
CA PRO A 103 -48.58 12.20 -45.52
C PRO A 103 -47.11 12.50 -45.92
N THR A 104 -46.30 11.46 -45.92
CA THR A 104 -45.23 11.03 -46.87
C THR A 104 -44.83 11.95 -48.02
N THR A 105 -43.49 12.09 -48.20
CA THR A 105 -42.71 11.94 -49.49
C THR A 105 -41.25 12.25 -49.27
N ALA A 106 -40.34 11.29 -49.47
CA ALA A 106 -39.62 11.00 -50.70
C ALA A 106 -38.28 11.78 -50.86
N LEU A 107 -37.29 11.00 -50.88
CA LEU A 107 -35.89 11.15 -51.31
C LEU A 107 -35.76 11.89 -52.66
N VAL A 108 -34.82 12.82 -52.76
CA VAL A 108 -34.16 13.11 -54.05
C VAL A 108 -32.67 13.27 -53.85
N LEU A 109 -31.95 12.31 -54.41
CA LEU A 109 -30.52 12.36 -54.72
C LEU A 109 -30.26 13.31 -55.89
N ARG A 110 -29.33 14.22 -55.77
CA ARG A 110 -28.68 14.86 -56.92
C ARG A 110 -27.17 14.74 -56.80
N THR A 111 -26.62 13.92 -57.68
CA THR A 111 -25.23 13.87 -58.12
C THR A 111 -24.87 15.07 -58.97
N THR A 112 -23.78 15.75 -58.69
CA THR A 112 -23.05 16.58 -59.66
C THR A 112 -21.57 16.37 -59.54
N SER A 113 -20.96 16.06 -60.67
CA SER A 113 -19.54 15.81 -60.88
C SER A 113 -18.66 17.04 -60.68
N PRO A 114 -17.36 16.90 -60.37
CA PRO A 114 -16.45 18.01 -60.20
C PRO A 114 -15.80 18.44 -61.52
N THR A 115 -15.88 19.70 -61.83
CA THR A 115 -15.06 20.37 -62.85
C THR A 115 -13.70 20.76 -62.28
N LEU A 116 -12.68 20.41 -63.01
CA LEU A 116 -11.29 20.84 -62.85
C LEU A 116 -11.18 22.39 -62.90
N TYR A 117 -10.57 22.96 -61.88
CA TYR A 117 -10.10 24.33 -61.93
C TYR A 117 -8.57 24.36 -61.65
N ASN A 118 -7.81 24.69 -62.69
CA ASN A 118 -6.42 25.08 -62.60
C ASN A 118 -6.35 26.50 -62.08
N GLY A 119 -5.85 26.69 -60.88
CA GLY A 119 -5.61 28.01 -60.29
C GLY A 119 -4.28 28.00 -59.54
N SER A 120 -3.44 28.88 -59.95
CA SER A 120 -2.10 29.16 -59.44
C SER A 120 -2.03 29.30 -57.92
N ILE A 121 -1.10 28.58 -57.32
CA ILE A 121 -0.81 28.63 -55.89
C ILE A 121 -0.09 29.96 -55.53
N ALA A 122 -0.82 30.90 -54.99
CA ALA A 122 -0.27 32.07 -54.37
C ALA A 122 0.25 31.72 -52.96
N CYS A 123 1.43 32.22 -52.64
CA CYS A 123 2.25 31.98 -51.46
C CYS A 123 1.52 32.31 -50.15
N CYS A 124 1.10 31.33 -49.40
CA CYS A 124 0.70 31.50 -48.02
C CYS A 124 1.91 31.49 -47.08
N ARG A 125 2.07 32.57 -46.32
CA ARG A 125 3.15 32.78 -45.33
C ARG A 125 2.92 32.05 -43.97
N ASP A 126 1.86 31.30 -43.85
CA ASP A 126 1.51 30.67 -42.56
C ASP A 126 1.97 29.20 -42.47
N VAL A 127 2.76 28.91 -41.45
CA VAL A 127 3.34 27.58 -41.18
C VAL A 127 2.27 26.50 -41.03
N ASN A 128 1.09 26.87 -40.51
CA ASN A 128 -0.02 25.95 -40.32
C ASN A 128 -0.68 25.53 -41.66
N CYS A 129 -0.72 26.39 -42.63
CA CYS A 129 -1.25 26.05 -43.95
C CYS A 129 -0.36 25.01 -44.68
N ARG A 130 0.95 25.04 -44.43
CA ARG A 130 1.94 24.11 -45.01
C ARG A 130 1.96 22.75 -44.32
N LEU A 131 1.74 22.72 -43.00
CA LEU A 131 1.57 21.47 -42.24
C LEU A 131 0.28 20.75 -42.64
N ASN A 132 -0.80 21.47 -42.84
CA ASN A 132 -2.07 20.91 -43.28
C ASN A 132 -2.02 20.36 -44.72
N ALA A 133 -1.35 21.05 -45.65
CA ALA A 133 -1.14 20.57 -47.01
C ALA A 133 -0.28 19.29 -47.07
N LEU A 134 0.73 19.16 -46.19
CA LEU A 134 1.55 17.96 -46.02
C LEU A 134 0.76 16.79 -45.45
N ASN A 135 -0.13 17.05 -44.49
CA ASN A 135 -0.97 16.05 -43.86
C ASN A 135 -2.06 15.56 -44.84
N GLU A 136 -2.65 16.43 -45.68
CA GLU A 136 -3.57 16.05 -46.73
C GLU A 136 -2.89 15.19 -47.80
N HIS A 137 -1.64 15.54 -48.17
CA HIS A 137 -0.89 14.73 -49.16
C HIS A 137 -0.49 13.36 -48.60
N PHE A 138 -0.18 13.27 -47.29
CA PHE A 138 0.12 12.00 -46.61
C PHE A 138 -1.14 11.15 -46.41
N THR A 139 -2.27 11.78 -46.13
CA THR A 139 -3.58 11.10 -46.00
C THR A 139 -4.05 10.56 -47.37
N ALA A 140 -3.86 11.31 -48.41
CA ALA A 140 -4.14 10.86 -49.78
C ALA A 140 -3.25 9.69 -50.20
N LEU A 141 -1.96 9.69 -49.85
CA LEU A 141 -1.03 8.58 -50.11
C LEU A 141 -1.37 7.31 -49.32
N VAL A 142 -1.84 7.45 -48.07
CA VAL A 142 -2.30 6.32 -47.25
C VAL A 142 -3.62 5.75 -47.78
N GLN A 143 -4.54 6.60 -48.23
CA GLN A 143 -5.79 6.17 -48.86
C GLN A 143 -5.52 5.50 -50.21
N GLN A 144 -4.57 5.98 -51.01
CA GLN A 144 -4.17 5.37 -52.28
C GLN A 144 -3.52 4.00 -52.08
N LYS A 145 -2.73 3.82 -50.99
CA LYS A 145 -2.14 2.54 -50.58
C LYS A 145 -3.20 1.54 -50.09
N HIS A 146 -4.20 2.01 -49.36
CA HIS A 146 -5.36 1.20 -48.98
C HIS A 146 -6.23 0.80 -50.16
N HIS A 147 -6.42 1.70 -51.10
CA HIS A 147 -7.19 1.41 -52.32
C HIS A 147 -6.46 0.36 -53.20
N HIS A 148 -5.14 0.43 -53.33
CA HIS A 148 -4.34 -0.59 -54.03
C HIS A 148 -4.37 -1.95 -53.31
N GLN A 149 -4.37 -1.99 -51.99
CA GLN A 149 -4.51 -3.22 -51.21
C GLN A 149 -5.93 -3.83 -51.32
N CYS A 150 -6.96 -3.00 -51.39
CA CYS A 150 -8.33 -3.47 -51.65
C CYS A 150 -8.52 -4.02 -53.06
N ILE A 151 -7.90 -3.40 -54.11
CA ILE A 151 -7.95 -3.89 -55.49
C ILE A 151 -7.18 -5.20 -55.64
N GLN A 152 -6.04 -5.39 -55.00
CA GLN A 152 -5.31 -6.66 -54.96
C GLN A 152 -6.08 -7.78 -54.24
N ARG A 153 -6.85 -7.47 -53.19
CA ARG A 153 -7.73 -8.45 -52.53
C ARG A 153 -8.96 -8.79 -53.36
N ALA A 154 -9.51 -7.85 -54.10
CA ALA A 154 -10.66 -8.10 -54.99
C ALA A 154 -10.28 -8.97 -56.19
N SER A 155 -9.06 -8.84 -56.76
CA SER A 155 -8.57 -9.68 -57.86
C SER A 155 -8.23 -11.12 -57.45
N VAL A 156 -7.99 -11.37 -56.17
CA VAL A 156 -7.78 -12.73 -55.64
C VAL A 156 -9.11 -13.44 -55.35
N CYS A 157 -10.20 -12.71 -55.11
CA CYS A 157 -11.54 -13.28 -54.91
C CYS A 157 -12.30 -13.55 -56.19
N SER A 158 -11.94 -12.89 -57.34
CA SER A 158 -12.61 -13.10 -58.62
C SER A 158 -12.12 -14.31 -59.42
N ASN A 159 -10.99 -14.92 -59.05
CA ASN A 159 -10.47 -16.13 -59.69
C ASN A 159 -10.85 -17.46 -59.02
N ALA A 160 -11.72 -17.43 -58.00
CA ALA A 160 -12.16 -18.63 -57.31
C ALA A 160 -13.62 -19.07 -57.62
N SER A 161 -14.30 -18.43 -58.60
CA SER A 161 -15.71 -18.70 -58.89
C SER A 161 -16.00 -18.97 -60.37
N SER A 162 -15.21 -19.84 -61.01
CA SER A 162 -15.60 -20.43 -62.28
C SER A 162 -15.00 -21.81 -62.43
N SER A 163 -15.70 -22.81 -61.92
CA SER A 163 -15.88 -24.17 -62.54
C SER A 163 -16.59 -25.11 -61.53
N SER A 164 -17.76 -25.43 -61.74
CA SER A 164 -18.39 -26.73 -62.10
C SER A 164 -19.79 -26.79 -61.49
N SER A 165 -20.68 -26.82 -62.53
CA SER A 165 -22.08 -27.22 -62.41
C SER A 165 -22.22 -28.72 -62.59
N ALA A 166 -23.33 -29.24 -62.03
CA ALA A 166 -24.01 -30.54 -62.26
C ALA A 166 -23.52 -31.67 -61.28
N SER A 167 -24.35 -32.43 -60.60
CA SER A 167 -25.73 -32.88 -60.73
C SER A 167 -26.08 -33.80 -59.57
N HIS A 168 -27.30 -33.69 -59.07
CA HIS A 168 -28.17 -34.74 -58.50
C HIS A 168 -27.61 -35.91 -57.65
N THR A 169 -28.07 -36.24 -56.46
CA THR A 169 -29.41 -36.74 -56.08
C THR A 169 -29.37 -37.18 -54.59
N LYS A 170 -30.42 -36.88 -53.90
CA LYS A 170 -31.23 -37.58 -52.87
C LYS A 170 -30.62 -38.65 -51.92
N SER A 171 -31.01 -38.47 -50.70
CA SER A 171 -31.62 -39.43 -49.70
C SER A 171 -30.72 -39.83 -48.52
N SER A 172 -31.13 -39.41 -47.43
CA SER A 172 -31.90 -40.01 -46.28
C SER A 172 -31.16 -40.86 -45.32
N ARG A 173 -31.34 -40.44 -44.09
CA ARG A 173 -31.57 -41.20 -42.85
C ARG A 173 -30.46 -41.95 -42.10
N ARG A 174 -30.33 -41.49 -40.90
CA ARG A 174 -30.42 -42.26 -39.62
C ARG A 174 -29.27 -43.13 -39.11
N SER A 175 -28.83 -42.73 -37.98
CA SER A 175 -28.76 -43.48 -36.70
C SER A 175 -27.54 -44.33 -36.34
N ARG A 176 -27.05 -44.00 -35.19
CA ARG A 176 -26.65 -44.87 -34.06
C ARG A 176 -25.32 -45.67 -34.10
N SER A 177 -24.48 -45.24 -33.14
CA SER A 177 -24.01 -46.06 -32.01
C SER A 177 -22.82 -46.98 -32.22
N SER A 178 -21.96 -46.83 -31.25
CA SER A 178 -21.21 -47.82 -30.45
C SER A 178 -19.86 -48.35 -30.99
N THR A 179 -18.89 -47.99 -30.16
CA THR A 179 -17.95 -48.89 -29.46
C THR A 179 -16.90 -49.71 -30.23
N VAL A 180 -15.71 -49.59 -29.64
CA VAL A 180 -14.77 -50.67 -29.30
C VAL A 180 -13.57 -50.92 -30.27
N THR A 181 -12.40 -50.60 -29.65
CA THR A 181 -11.13 -51.32 -29.65
C THR A 181 -10.36 -51.64 -30.91
N GLY A 182 -9.10 -51.34 -30.87
CA GLY A 182 -8.10 -52.33 -31.20
C GLY A 182 -7.06 -52.01 -32.24
N LEU A 183 -5.89 -51.76 -31.82
CA LEU A 183 -4.59 -52.31 -32.30
C LEU A 183 -4.16 -52.24 -33.78
N SER A 184 -3.00 -51.57 -33.88
CA SER A 184 -1.79 -52.04 -34.55
C SER A 184 -1.56 -51.81 -36.04
N ARG A 185 -0.44 -51.19 -36.22
CA ARG A 185 0.68 -51.53 -37.12
C ARG A 185 0.63 -51.22 -38.64
N ASN A 186 1.65 -50.51 -39.01
CA ASN A 186 2.57 -50.67 -40.12
C ASN A 186 2.34 -49.88 -41.43
N GLU A 187 3.35 -49.06 -41.66
CA GLU A 187 4.16 -48.96 -42.88
C GLU A 187 3.51 -48.40 -44.17
N THR A 188 4.04 -47.41 -44.73
CA THR A 188 5.19 -47.23 -45.61
C THR A 188 5.09 -45.98 -46.46
N THR A 189 6.20 -45.24 -46.46
CA THR A 189 6.79 -44.52 -47.61
C THR A 189 5.91 -43.88 -48.68
N ALA A 190 6.12 -42.57 -48.86
CA ALA A 190 6.55 -41.97 -50.13
C ALA A 190 6.71 -40.44 -50.01
N THR A 191 7.89 -39.98 -50.26
CA THR A 191 8.26 -38.62 -50.68
C THR A 191 7.72 -38.34 -52.08
N PRO A 192 7.41 -37.07 -52.42
CA PRO A 192 8.01 -36.50 -53.59
C PRO A 192 8.54 -35.05 -53.42
N THR A 193 9.84 -34.94 -53.72
CA THR A 193 10.50 -34.03 -54.69
C THR A 193 9.91 -32.65 -54.98
N VAL A 194 10.77 -31.68 -54.74
CA VAL A 194 10.75 -30.30 -55.21
C VAL A 194 11.09 -30.24 -56.70
N PRO A 195 10.51 -29.36 -57.50
CA PRO A 195 11.19 -28.83 -58.67
C PRO A 195 11.33 -27.30 -58.63
N ALA A 196 12.58 -26.84 -58.62
CA ALA A 196 13.17 -25.98 -59.65
C ALA A 196 12.31 -24.83 -60.21
N ILE A 197 12.55 -23.63 -59.68
CA ILE A 197 12.43 -22.33 -60.36
C ILE A 197 13.61 -21.45 -59.94
N ALA A 198 14.74 -21.61 -60.61
CA ALA A 198 15.83 -20.66 -60.60
C ALA A 198 16.73 -20.92 -61.84
N ALA A 199 16.21 -20.62 -63.06
CA ALA A 199 17.02 -20.48 -64.21
C ALA A 199 16.26 -19.71 -65.35
N ALA A 200 16.06 -18.41 -65.16
CA ALA A 200 15.72 -17.52 -66.25
C ALA A 200 15.82 -16.04 -65.83
N ALA A 201 17.02 -15.57 -65.57
CA ALA A 201 17.33 -14.13 -65.65
C ALA A 201 18.83 -13.90 -65.63
N LEU A 202 19.48 -14.43 -66.63
CA LEU A 202 20.83 -14.03 -67.06
C LEU A 202 20.89 -14.05 -68.57
N ARG A 203 20.51 -12.92 -69.23
CA ARG A 203 21.06 -12.47 -70.53
C ARG A 203 20.49 -11.07 -70.89
N ASP A 204 21.49 -10.25 -71.21
CA ASP A 204 21.50 -8.95 -71.83
C ASP A 204 21.54 -7.77 -70.83
N GLY A 205 22.58 -7.04 -70.76
CA GLY A 205 23.66 -6.53 -71.62
C GLY A 205 23.86 -5.06 -71.33
N SER A 206 25.03 -4.76 -70.69
CA SER A 206 25.88 -3.56 -70.77
C SER A 206 25.46 -2.18 -70.20
N PRO A 207 26.42 -1.30 -69.95
CA PRO A 207 26.60 -0.63 -68.67
C PRO A 207 26.42 0.89 -68.74
N ASP A 208 26.14 1.57 -67.64
CA ASP A 208 26.79 2.84 -67.28
C ASP A 208 26.25 3.43 -65.98
N SER A 209 27.26 3.90 -65.21
CA SER A 209 27.28 4.97 -64.20
C SER A 209 26.52 4.75 -62.88
N GLY A 210 27.21 4.34 -61.85
CA GLY A 210 27.76 5.25 -60.88
C GLY A 210 27.05 5.38 -59.55
N VAL A 211 27.64 4.72 -58.54
CA VAL A 211 27.65 5.17 -57.12
C VAL A 211 26.37 5.03 -56.29
N GLY A 212 26.33 4.02 -55.43
CA GLY A 212 25.51 4.07 -54.22
C GLY A 212 24.66 2.87 -53.83
N SER A 213 25.09 1.61 -54.06
CA SER A 213 24.30 0.43 -53.66
C SER A 213 24.94 -0.64 -52.79
N ASP A 214 26.10 -0.37 -52.17
CA ASP A 214 26.84 -1.41 -51.47
C ASP A 214 26.28 -1.73 -50.05
N ALA A 215 25.41 -0.88 -49.51
CA ALA A 215 24.81 -1.12 -48.20
C ALA A 215 23.52 -1.95 -48.21
N ALA A 216 22.84 -2.03 -49.35
CA ALA A 216 21.61 -2.81 -49.50
C ALA A 216 21.89 -4.26 -49.91
N MET A 217 22.91 -4.48 -50.74
CA MET A 217 23.35 -5.83 -51.12
C MET A 217 24.03 -6.62 -49.98
N ALA A 218 24.76 -5.96 -49.09
CA ALA A 218 25.35 -6.61 -47.95
C ALA A 218 24.31 -7.14 -46.93
N LYS A 219 23.11 -6.55 -46.89
CA LYS A 219 22.02 -7.07 -46.01
C LYS A 219 21.29 -8.26 -46.66
N VAL A 220 21.21 -8.35 -47.93
CA VAL A 220 20.57 -9.48 -48.65
C VAL A 220 21.51 -10.68 -48.68
N PHE A 221 22.83 -10.48 -48.82
CA PHE A 221 23.81 -11.57 -48.74
C PHE A 221 24.02 -12.10 -47.34
N ARG A 222 23.81 -11.31 -46.28
CA ARG A 222 23.80 -11.84 -44.91
C ARG A 222 22.54 -12.65 -44.58
N ALA A 223 21.40 -12.28 -45.13
CA ALA A 223 20.17 -13.06 -44.97
C ALA A 223 20.17 -14.39 -45.75
N ALA A 224 20.92 -14.45 -46.86
CA ALA A 224 21.06 -15.67 -47.65
C ALA A 224 22.17 -16.63 -47.17
N ALA A 225 23.16 -16.11 -46.44
CA ALA A 225 24.23 -16.92 -45.80
C ALA A 225 23.79 -17.60 -44.51
N GLU A 226 22.69 -17.19 -43.87
CA GLU A 226 22.12 -17.84 -42.69
C GLU A 226 21.14 -18.98 -43.05
N THR A 227 20.85 -19.23 -44.32
CA THR A 227 19.90 -20.26 -44.77
C THR A 227 20.55 -21.49 -45.45
N THR A 228 21.87 -21.58 -45.55
CA THR A 228 22.56 -22.70 -46.23
C THR A 228 23.63 -23.39 -45.36
N THR A 229 23.28 -23.70 -44.11
CA THR A 229 24.03 -24.73 -43.33
C THR A 229 23.07 -25.49 -42.46
N SER A 230 22.28 -26.37 -43.02
CA SER A 230 21.67 -27.45 -42.23
C SER A 230 21.21 -28.60 -43.19
N ASP A 231 22.15 -29.40 -43.65
CA ASP A 231 21.87 -30.78 -44.02
C ASP A 231 23.13 -31.60 -43.83
N ASP A 232 23.35 -31.97 -42.59
CA ASP A 232 24.09 -33.15 -42.16
C ASP A 232 23.91 -33.33 -40.64
N SER A 233 22.90 -34.11 -40.26
CA SER A 233 22.94 -34.82 -38.94
C SER A 233 21.70 -35.68 -38.75
N THR A 234 21.68 -36.82 -39.31
CA THR A 234 21.11 -37.99 -38.68
C THR A 234 22.20 -38.58 -37.78
N LEU A 235 22.11 -38.33 -36.50
CA LEU A 235 22.55 -39.01 -35.30
C LEU A 235 23.04 -38.02 -34.23
N SER A 236 22.13 -37.61 -33.38
CA SER A 236 22.38 -37.56 -31.92
C SER A 236 21.30 -36.67 -31.27
N SER A 237 20.26 -37.29 -30.81
CA SER A 237 19.37 -36.70 -29.81
C SER A 237 20.02 -36.75 -28.43
N VAL A 238 20.97 -35.84 -28.15
CA VAL A 238 21.41 -35.50 -26.79
C VAL A 238 21.90 -34.05 -26.79
N GLY A 239 21.14 -33.16 -26.14
CA GLY A 239 21.67 -31.88 -25.71
C GLY A 239 21.39 -30.70 -26.67
N GLN A 240 20.16 -30.27 -26.80
CA GLN A 240 19.92 -28.87 -27.16
C GLN A 240 20.42 -27.99 -25.99
N TYR A 241 21.66 -27.51 -26.11
CA TYR A 241 22.13 -26.45 -25.18
C TYR A 241 21.26 -25.21 -25.35
N LEU A 242 20.62 -24.81 -24.26
CA LEU A 242 19.92 -23.56 -24.16
C LEU A 242 20.93 -22.41 -24.33
N THR A 243 21.13 -21.91 -25.55
CA THR A 243 21.98 -20.75 -25.78
C THR A 243 21.24 -19.50 -25.27
N VAL A 244 21.56 -19.10 -24.06
CA VAL A 244 21.08 -17.86 -23.46
C VAL A 244 21.95 -16.71 -23.99
N HIS A 245 21.43 -15.95 -24.95
CA HIS A 245 22.07 -14.71 -25.38
C HIS A 245 21.91 -13.63 -24.32
N LEU A 246 22.92 -13.49 -23.44
CA LEU A 246 22.96 -12.45 -22.43
C LEU A 246 23.43 -11.14 -23.07
N GLN A 247 22.49 -10.27 -23.42
CA GLN A 247 22.82 -8.90 -23.86
C GLN A 247 23.10 -8.04 -22.61
N LEU A 248 24.39 -7.82 -22.33
CA LEU A 248 24.84 -6.94 -21.27
C LEU A 248 24.67 -5.48 -21.71
N ASP A 249 23.69 -4.79 -21.10
CA ASP A 249 23.49 -3.35 -21.30
C ASP A 249 24.39 -2.58 -20.32
N LEU A 250 25.50 -2.04 -20.83
CA LEU A 250 26.50 -1.32 -20.05
C LEU A 250 25.90 -0.16 -19.24
N CYS A 251 24.92 0.56 -19.80
CA CYS A 251 24.28 1.68 -19.10
C CYS A 251 23.56 1.19 -17.83
N THR A 252 22.91 0.04 -17.88
CA THR A 252 22.24 -0.58 -16.72
C THR A 252 23.24 -0.86 -15.59
N TRP A 253 24.40 -1.42 -15.91
CA TRP A 253 25.43 -1.73 -14.92
C TRP A 253 26.11 -0.47 -14.35
N ILE A 254 26.40 0.52 -15.19
CA ILE A 254 26.96 1.81 -14.74
C ILE A 254 25.99 2.49 -13.75
N LEU A 255 24.70 2.56 -14.09
CA LEU A 255 23.69 3.13 -13.19
C LEU A 255 23.60 2.37 -11.88
N PHE A 256 23.65 1.02 -11.93
CA PHE A 256 23.61 0.22 -10.71
C PHE A 256 24.83 0.48 -9.82
N ILE A 257 26.04 0.50 -10.40
CA ILE A 257 27.29 0.72 -9.65
C ILE A 257 27.30 2.11 -9.03
N LEU A 258 26.93 3.14 -9.79
CA LEU A 258 26.86 4.54 -9.28
C LEU A 258 25.80 4.66 -8.17
N ALA A 259 24.63 4.03 -8.34
CA ALA A 259 23.59 4.00 -7.33
C ALA A 259 24.06 3.26 -6.08
N ALA A 260 24.71 2.11 -6.23
CA ALA A 260 25.25 1.31 -5.13
C ALA A 260 26.34 2.10 -4.39
N PHE A 261 27.25 2.75 -5.10
CA PHE A 261 28.26 3.59 -4.47
C PHE A 261 27.66 4.63 -3.53
N THR A 262 26.65 5.38 -3.98
CA THR A 262 26.02 6.41 -3.14
C THR A 262 25.22 5.82 -1.97
N ARG A 263 24.54 4.65 -2.13
CA ARG A 263 23.71 4.05 -1.08
C ARG A 263 24.54 3.29 -0.05
N PHE A 264 25.58 2.58 -0.48
CA PHE A 264 26.41 1.76 0.40
C PHE A 264 27.60 2.52 1.03
N TYR A 265 27.92 3.73 0.54
CA TYR A 265 29.00 4.53 1.11
C TYR A 265 28.78 4.76 2.61
N LYS A 266 29.66 4.21 3.46
CA LYS A 266 29.58 4.27 4.93
C LYS A 266 28.16 4.00 5.47
N LEU A 267 27.52 2.91 5.03
CA LEU A 267 26.11 2.58 5.33
C LEU A 267 25.86 2.40 6.84
N SER A 268 26.86 1.96 7.60
CA SER A 268 26.77 1.79 9.05
C SER A 268 26.73 3.09 9.86
N ILE A 269 27.01 4.26 9.23
CA ILE A 269 27.02 5.56 9.90
C ILE A 269 25.70 6.30 9.61
N PRO A 270 25.10 6.97 10.62
CA PRO A 270 25.50 7.04 12.03
C PRO A 270 25.21 5.73 12.78
N HIS A 271 26.00 5.49 13.86
CA HIS A 271 25.79 4.37 14.77
C HIS A 271 24.68 4.62 15.80
N HIS A 272 23.64 5.30 15.38
CA HIS A 272 22.49 5.69 16.20
C HIS A 272 21.21 5.32 15.50
N VAL A 273 20.14 5.15 16.29
CA VAL A 273 18.79 4.91 15.79
C VAL A 273 18.28 6.17 15.09
N VAL A 274 17.88 6.04 13.84
CA VAL A 274 17.44 7.14 12.97
C VAL A 274 15.94 7.00 12.68
N PHE A 275 15.15 8.01 13.02
CA PHE A 275 13.72 8.13 12.70
C PHE A 275 12.94 6.82 12.95
N ASP A 276 12.21 6.33 11.94
CA ASP A 276 11.38 5.11 12.03
C ASP A 276 12.17 3.80 12.23
N GLU A 277 13.53 3.85 12.25
CA GLU A 277 14.31 2.69 12.68
C GLU A 277 13.91 2.23 14.10
N ILE A 278 13.39 3.15 14.94
CA ILE A 278 12.85 2.81 16.26
C ILE A 278 11.71 1.80 16.17
N HIS A 279 10.82 1.93 15.20
CA HIS A 279 9.68 1.04 15.01
C HIS A 279 10.07 -0.21 14.23
N TYR A 280 10.63 -0.04 13.03
CA TYR A 280 10.96 -1.17 12.16
C TYR A 280 12.07 -2.06 12.74
N GLY A 281 13.10 -1.46 13.35
CA GLY A 281 14.15 -2.20 14.05
C GLY A 281 13.63 -3.01 15.22
N LYS A 282 12.70 -2.44 16.02
CA LYS A 282 12.01 -3.15 17.10
C LYS A 282 11.21 -4.35 16.57
N TYR A 283 10.48 -4.19 15.46
CA TYR A 283 9.74 -5.30 14.84
C TYR A 283 10.69 -6.39 14.31
N ILE A 284 11.84 -6.02 13.74
CA ILE A 284 12.86 -6.98 13.30
C ILE A 284 13.43 -7.76 14.49
N SER A 285 13.72 -7.08 15.63
CA SER A 285 14.13 -7.75 16.87
C SER A 285 13.09 -8.74 17.37
N LEU A 286 11.80 -8.41 17.25
CA LEU A 286 10.71 -9.32 17.65
C LEU A 286 10.61 -10.53 16.71
N TYR A 287 10.90 -10.38 15.40
CA TYR A 287 11.01 -11.52 14.48
C TYR A 287 12.10 -12.50 14.90
N MET A 288 13.30 -12.00 15.30
CA MET A 288 14.39 -12.85 15.75
C MET A 288 14.03 -13.68 16.98
N ARG A 289 13.17 -13.13 17.85
CA ARG A 289 12.72 -13.78 19.09
C ARG A 289 11.41 -14.54 18.95
N ASN A 290 10.82 -14.58 17.75
CA ASN A 290 9.53 -15.20 17.43
C ASN A 290 8.36 -14.63 18.26
N ILE A 291 8.42 -13.35 18.61
CA ILE A 291 7.43 -12.66 19.46
C ILE A 291 6.43 -11.91 18.56
N PHE A 292 5.14 -12.15 18.78
CA PHE A 292 4.07 -11.49 18.04
C PHE A 292 4.07 -9.98 18.27
N PHE A 293 3.86 -9.24 17.20
CA PHE A 293 3.61 -7.81 17.22
C PHE A 293 2.55 -7.43 16.19
N PHE A 294 1.84 -6.36 16.47
CA PHE A 294 0.90 -5.74 15.54
C PHE A 294 1.55 -4.53 14.86
N ASP A 295 1.35 -4.41 13.56
CA ASP A 295 1.71 -3.22 12.78
C ASP A 295 0.61 -2.95 11.76
N GLN A 296 0.32 -1.67 11.47
CA GLN A 296 -0.65 -1.26 10.47
C GLN A 296 -0.20 -1.55 9.03
N HIS A 297 1.11 -1.74 8.81
CA HIS A 297 1.67 -2.05 7.49
C HIS A 297 1.93 -3.54 7.31
N PRO A 298 1.68 -4.10 6.10
CA PRO A 298 1.98 -5.49 5.78
C PRO A 298 3.43 -5.87 6.05
N PRO A 299 3.73 -7.18 6.25
CA PRO A 299 4.97 -7.59 6.88
C PRO A 299 6.18 -7.82 5.95
N LEU A 300 6.01 -7.90 4.60
CA LEU A 300 7.06 -8.35 3.68
C LEU A 300 8.38 -7.57 3.80
N GLY A 301 8.31 -6.23 3.86
CA GLY A 301 9.53 -5.41 3.95
C GLY A 301 10.32 -5.71 5.23
N LYS A 302 9.62 -5.87 6.36
CA LYS A 302 10.22 -6.25 7.64
C LYS A 302 10.79 -7.66 7.61
N GLN A 303 10.11 -8.61 6.96
CA GLN A 303 10.58 -9.98 6.77
C GLN A 303 11.85 -10.05 5.92
N LEU A 304 11.94 -9.26 4.83
CA LEU A 304 13.13 -9.20 3.98
C LEU A 304 14.34 -8.66 4.76
N ILE A 305 14.18 -7.58 5.52
CA ILE A 305 15.26 -7.04 6.33
C ILE A 305 15.65 -8.04 7.43
N ALA A 306 14.67 -8.65 8.10
CA ALA A 306 14.90 -9.68 9.10
C ALA A 306 15.67 -10.88 8.54
N ALA A 307 15.28 -11.36 7.36
CA ALA A 307 15.95 -12.48 6.70
C ALA A 307 17.43 -12.17 6.41
N VAL A 308 17.73 -10.98 5.86
CA VAL A 308 19.11 -10.54 5.59
C VAL A 308 19.90 -10.38 6.89
N ALA A 309 19.31 -9.73 7.90
CA ALA A 309 19.97 -9.52 9.19
C ALA A 309 20.27 -10.84 9.92
N TYR A 310 19.40 -11.84 9.79
CA TYR A 310 19.60 -13.18 10.34
C TYR A 310 20.65 -13.97 9.57
N THR A 311 20.49 -14.09 8.24
CA THR A 311 21.34 -15.00 7.44
C THR A 311 22.76 -14.47 7.22
N ALA A 312 22.92 -13.18 6.95
CA ALA A 312 24.22 -12.57 6.66
C ALA A 312 24.79 -11.82 7.87
N GLY A 313 23.95 -11.28 8.75
CA GLY A 313 24.37 -10.49 9.91
C GLY A 313 24.46 -11.25 11.23
N GLY A 314 23.86 -12.44 11.34
CA GLY A 314 23.81 -13.20 12.59
C GLY A 314 23.09 -12.45 13.72
N TYR A 315 22.11 -11.59 13.39
CA TYR A 315 21.40 -10.76 14.37
C TYR A 315 20.49 -11.60 15.29
N ASP A 316 20.67 -11.47 16.60
CA ASP A 316 19.97 -12.22 17.64
C ASP A 316 18.69 -11.55 18.18
N GLY A 317 18.46 -10.28 17.83
CA GLY A 317 17.28 -9.52 18.28
C GLY A 317 17.36 -8.95 19.70
N ASN A 318 18.53 -8.86 20.31
CA ASN A 318 18.68 -8.42 21.70
C ASN A 318 18.69 -6.88 21.88
N TYR A 319 18.63 -6.09 20.82
CA TYR A 319 18.58 -4.65 20.92
C TYR A 319 17.12 -4.15 20.91
N THR A 320 16.77 -3.25 21.85
CA THR A 320 15.39 -2.83 22.11
C THR A 320 14.94 -1.59 21.34
N PHE A 321 15.83 -0.87 20.67
CA PHE A 321 15.56 0.40 19.98
C PHE A 321 14.79 1.39 20.89
N PRO A 322 15.41 1.93 21.95
CA PRO A 322 14.70 2.64 23.02
C PRO A 322 14.13 3.99 22.57
N HIS A 323 14.93 4.82 21.88
CA HIS A 323 14.54 6.15 21.38
C HIS A 323 15.37 6.53 20.14
N ILE A 324 14.93 7.54 19.41
CA ILE A 324 15.68 8.13 18.29
C ILE A 324 16.96 8.76 18.83
N GLY A 325 18.11 8.48 18.20
CA GLY A 325 19.42 8.93 18.68
C GLY A 325 20.11 7.99 19.67
N ALA A 326 19.45 6.90 20.12
CA ALA A 326 20.10 5.88 20.92
C ALA A 326 21.28 5.24 20.17
N GLU A 327 22.41 5.04 20.85
CA GLU A 327 23.60 4.42 20.26
C GLU A 327 23.40 2.91 20.12
N TYR A 328 23.78 2.37 18.99
CA TYR A 328 23.77 0.91 18.78
C TYR A 328 24.92 0.22 19.53
N ASN A 329 24.65 -0.97 20.03
CA ASN A 329 25.67 -1.81 20.64
C ASN A 329 26.80 -2.10 19.64
N LYS A 330 28.06 -2.22 20.12
CA LYS A 330 29.24 -2.48 19.28
C LYS A 330 29.12 -3.71 18.37
N ASN A 331 28.40 -4.73 18.80
CA ASN A 331 28.22 -5.99 18.09
C ASN A 331 26.97 -6.01 17.17
N MET A 332 26.28 -4.85 17.04
CA MET A 332 25.08 -4.77 16.21
C MET A 332 25.44 -4.81 14.72
N PRO A 333 24.84 -5.70 13.92
CA PRO A 333 25.12 -5.80 12.50
C PRO A 333 24.36 -4.75 11.68
N ILE A 334 24.64 -3.45 11.93
CA ILE A 334 23.93 -2.32 11.35
C ILE A 334 23.98 -2.34 9.82
N PHE A 335 25.13 -2.73 9.25
CA PHE A 335 25.29 -2.85 7.81
C PHE A 335 24.24 -3.78 7.19
N TRP A 336 24.04 -4.97 7.77
CA TRP A 336 23.11 -5.96 7.24
C TRP A 336 21.64 -5.59 7.48
N LEU A 337 21.34 -4.87 8.55
CA LEU A 337 20.00 -4.33 8.80
C LEU A 337 19.60 -3.24 7.78
N ARG A 338 20.56 -2.42 7.33
CA ARG A 338 20.35 -1.37 6.31
C ARG A 338 20.59 -1.86 4.89
N PHE A 339 21.09 -3.11 4.70
CA PHE A 339 21.48 -3.66 3.42
C PHE A 339 20.31 -3.80 2.42
N ALA A 340 19.19 -4.40 2.84
CA ALA A 340 18.06 -4.66 1.96
C ALA A 340 17.43 -3.36 1.39
N PRO A 341 17.14 -2.32 2.19
CA PRO A 341 16.71 -1.01 1.68
C PRO A 341 17.74 -0.38 0.72
N ALA A 342 19.05 -0.45 1.05
CA ALA A 342 20.11 0.10 0.21
C ALA A 342 20.24 -0.62 -1.13
N LEU A 343 20.11 -1.94 -1.14
CA LEU A 343 20.12 -2.73 -2.37
C LEU A 343 18.92 -2.41 -3.26
N CYS A 344 17.72 -2.33 -2.68
CA CYS A 344 16.51 -1.96 -3.40
C CYS A 344 16.59 -0.55 -3.98
N GLY A 345 17.07 0.43 -3.20
CA GLY A 345 17.31 1.78 -3.68
C GLY A 345 18.37 1.86 -4.79
N SER A 346 19.40 0.98 -4.75
CA SER A 346 20.42 0.89 -5.80
C SER A 346 19.85 0.28 -7.09
N ALA A 347 19.00 -0.72 -6.98
CA ALA A 347 18.36 -1.38 -8.12
C ALA A 347 17.29 -0.49 -8.79
N LEU A 348 16.74 0.50 -8.09
CA LEU A 348 15.70 1.38 -8.63
C LEU A 348 16.17 2.18 -9.84
N ALA A 349 17.39 2.71 -9.83
CA ALA A 349 17.92 3.53 -10.92
C ALA A 349 18.02 2.76 -12.26
N PRO A 350 18.65 1.56 -12.34
CA PRO A 350 18.67 0.79 -13.57
C PRO A 350 17.29 0.28 -14.01
N ILE A 351 16.38 -0.01 -13.07
CA ILE A 351 15.00 -0.42 -13.39
C ILE A 351 14.24 0.76 -14.01
N VAL A 352 14.39 1.98 -13.51
CA VAL A 352 13.80 3.19 -14.12
C VAL A 352 14.32 3.42 -15.53
N TYR A 353 15.63 3.22 -15.76
CA TYR A 353 16.19 3.26 -17.11
C TYR A 353 15.54 2.22 -18.05
N LYS A 354 15.42 0.95 -17.60
CA LYS A 354 14.76 -0.12 -18.38
C LYS A 354 13.28 0.15 -18.61
N LEU A 355 12.58 0.72 -17.61
CA LEU A 355 11.19 1.10 -17.70
C LEU A 355 10.96 2.18 -18.78
N LEU A 356 11.80 3.22 -18.80
CA LEU A 356 11.72 4.28 -19.80
C LEU A 356 12.04 3.77 -21.20
N ILE A 357 12.98 2.84 -21.35
CA ILE A 357 13.24 2.15 -22.63
C ILE A 357 12.02 1.31 -23.06
N ALA A 358 11.40 0.57 -22.14
CA ALA A 358 10.18 -0.19 -22.41
C ALA A 358 8.98 0.72 -22.74
N ALA A 359 8.97 1.96 -22.24
CA ALA A 359 8.01 2.99 -22.63
C ALA A 359 8.40 3.70 -23.95
N HIS A 360 9.36 3.14 -24.71
CA HIS A 360 9.84 3.63 -26.00
C HIS A 360 10.51 5.02 -25.97
N LEU A 361 11.09 5.42 -24.83
CA LEU A 361 11.91 6.63 -24.77
C LEU A 361 13.31 6.35 -25.34
N SER A 362 13.95 7.42 -25.79
CA SER A 362 15.33 7.37 -26.27
C SER A 362 16.32 7.03 -25.14
N ARG A 363 17.46 6.43 -25.49
CA ARG A 363 18.49 6.03 -24.50
C ARG A 363 18.99 7.18 -23.65
N TRP A 364 19.10 8.39 -24.21
CA TRP A 364 19.58 9.57 -23.47
C TRP A 364 18.56 10.01 -22.41
N SER A 365 17.27 10.02 -22.75
CA SER A 365 16.19 10.37 -21.82
C SER A 365 16.02 9.31 -20.73
N ALA A 366 16.12 8.04 -21.09
CA ALA A 366 16.10 6.94 -20.15
C ALA A 366 17.30 7.00 -19.16
N LEU A 367 18.52 7.28 -19.70
CA LEU A 367 19.70 7.46 -18.86
C LEU A 367 19.55 8.63 -17.90
N LEU A 368 18.98 9.75 -18.37
CA LEU A 368 18.67 10.91 -17.54
C LEU A 368 17.74 10.50 -16.37
N GLY A 369 16.69 9.72 -16.65
CA GLY A 369 15.78 9.23 -15.60
C GLY A 369 16.51 8.42 -14.51
N GLY A 370 17.38 7.49 -14.90
CA GLY A 370 18.22 6.74 -13.97
C GLY A 370 19.16 7.65 -13.15
N ILE A 371 19.77 8.66 -13.77
CA ILE A 371 20.63 9.63 -13.10
C ILE A 371 19.84 10.49 -12.10
N LEU A 372 18.63 10.94 -12.44
CA LEU A 372 17.80 11.74 -11.53
C LEU A 372 17.40 10.96 -10.27
N ILE A 373 17.15 9.64 -10.39
CA ILE A 373 16.92 8.75 -9.24
C ILE A 373 18.16 8.67 -8.33
N ILE A 374 19.37 8.74 -8.91
CA ILE A 374 20.61 8.73 -8.12
C ILE A 374 20.82 10.06 -7.40
N LEU A 375 20.51 11.18 -8.07
CA LEU A 375 20.80 12.54 -7.63
C LEU A 375 19.68 13.16 -6.76
N ASP A 376 18.64 12.42 -6.40
CA ASP A 376 17.65 12.90 -5.44
C ASP A 376 18.02 12.53 -4.01
N ASN A 377 18.15 13.55 -3.14
CA ASN A 377 18.57 13.38 -1.75
C ASN A 377 17.51 12.65 -0.91
N ALA A 378 16.20 12.82 -1.18
CA ALA A 378 15.15 12.11 -0.43
C ALA A 378 15.17 10.61 -0.72
N LEU A 379 15.29 10.22 -2.00
CA LEU A 379 15.40 8.82 -2.40
C LEU A 379 16.68 8.18 -1.85
N LEU A 380 17.77 8.94 -1.79
CA LEU A 380 19.02 8.47 -1.20
C LEU A 380 18.87 8.28 0.31
N THR A 381 18.35 9.28 1.04
CA THR A 381 18.13 9.18 2.49
C THR A 381 17.24 7.99 2.85
N GLN A 382 16.12 7.83 2.13
CA GLN A 382 15.14 6.75 2.37
C GLN A 382 15.70 5.35 2.15
N SER A 383 16.69 5.21 1.28
CA SER A 383 17.32 3.91 0.98
C SER A 383 18.45 3.51 1.93
N ARG A 384 18.92 4.42 2.81
CA ARG A 384 20.10 4.16 3.66
C ARG A 384 19.79 3.67 5.06
N PHE A 385 18.53 3.74 5.47
CA PHE A 385 18.09 3.38 6.82
C PHE A 385 17.12 2.19 6.80
N ILE A 386 16.75 1.67 7.97
CA ILE A 386 15.79 0.56 8.11
C ILE A 386 14.38 1.10 7.83
N LEU A 387 14.10 1.37 6.53
CA LEU A 387 12.86 1.96 6.04
C LEU A 387 12.30 1.14 4.88
N MET A 388 11.00 1.26 4.61
CA MET A 388 10.29 0.38 3.67
C MET A 388 10.13 0.98 2.27
N GLU A 389 10.27 2.28 2.10
CA GLU A 389 9.90 3.01 0.87
C GLU A 389 10.73 2.61 -0.34
N SER A 390 12.03 2.37 -0.19
CA SER A 390 12.88 1.97 -1.32
C SER A 390 12.51 0.60 -1.89
N MET A 391 12.03 -0.33 -1.04
CA MET A 391 11.49 -1.62 -1.48
C MET A 391 10.16 -1.46 -2.20
N LEU A 392 9.28 -0.62 -1.66
CA LEU A 392 8.00 -0.27 -2.29
C LEU A 392 8.22 0.27 -3.71
N LEU A 393 9.05 1.31 -3.85
CA LEU A 393 9.33 1.95 -5.14
C LEU A 393 9.97 1.01 -6.15
N LEU A 394 10.88 0.12 -5.71
CA LEU A 394 11.47 -0.87 -6.58
C LEU A 394 10.42 -1.84 -7.12
N PHE A 395 9.55 -2.38 -6.26
CA PHE A 395 8.51 -3.31 -6.69
C PHE A 395 7.47 -2.63 -7.59
N GLU A 396 7.11 -1.37 -7.34
CA GLU A 396 6.22 -0.59 -8.22
C GLU A 396 6.85 -0.37 -9.61
N ALA A 397 8.11 0.05 -9.66
CA ALA A 397 8.82 0.27 -10.92
C ALA A 397 9.03 -1.04 -11.71
N CYS A 398 9.40 -2.13 -11.04
CA CYS A 398 9.50 -3.46 -11.64
C CYS A 398 8.15 -3.94 -12.17
N GLY A 399 7.09 -3.77 -11.37
CA GLY A 399 5.74 -4.16 -11.75
C GLY A 399 5.27 -3.46 -13.02
N LEU A 400 5.50 -2.15 -13.13
CA LEU A 400 5.18 -1.38 -14.33
C LEU A 400 6.07 -1.77 -15.53
N TYR A 401 7.38 -1.98 -15.31
CA TYR A 401 8.29 -2.45 -16.37
C TYR A 401 7.79 -3.77 -16.98
N TYR A 402 7.51 -4.76 -16.13
CA TYR A 402 7.01 -6.06 -16.61
C TYR A 402 5.59 -5.95 -17.19
N MET A 403 4.76 -5.02 -16.73
CA MET A 403 3.44 -4.76 -17.31
C MET A 403 3.54 -4.25 -18.73
N LEU A 404 4.47 -3.33 -19.01
CA LEU A 404 4.70 -2.85 -20.39
C LEU A 404 5.19 -3.98 -21.30
N ARG A 405 6.15 -4.78 -20.82
CA ARG A 405 6.67 -5.95 -21.59
C ARG A 405 5.59 -7.03 -21.78
N PHE A 406 4.70 -7.21 -20.80
CA PHE A 406 3.55 -8.10 -20.89
C PHE A 406 2.57 -7.67 -22.01
N GLN A 407 2.31 -6.35 -22.13
CA GLN A 407 1.43 -5.81 -23.17
C GLN A 407 2.01 -5.96 -24.58
N GLU A 408 3.33 -5.87 -24.73
CA GLU A 408 4.02 -6.07 -26.01
C GLU A 408 4.09 -7.55 -26.42
N SER A 409 4.01 -8.47 -25.48
CA SER A 409 4.18 -9.90 -25.70
C SER A 409 2.95 -10.52 -26.39
N ARG A 410 3.17 -11.48 -27.31
CA ARG A 410 2.10 -12.22 -27.98
C ARG A 410 1.30 -13.03 -26.95
N PHE A 411 -0.01 -12.91 -26.99
CA PHE A 411 -0.90 -13.66 -26.09
C PHE A 411 -0.68 -15.17 -26.18
N GLY A 412 -0.62 -15.84 -25.03
CA GLY A 412 -0.40 -17.28 -24.91
C GLY A 412 1.06 -17.73 -25.08
N SER A 413 2.00 -16.83 -25.36
CA SER A 413 3.42 -17.16 -25.38
C SER A 413 4.01 -17.30 -23.96
N SER A 414 5.12 -18.04 -23.83
CA SER A 414 5.84 -18.18 -22.55
C SER A 414 6.26 -16.82 -21.98
N LEU A 415 6.70 -15.89 -22.84
CA LEU A 415 7.08 -14.53 -22.42
C LEU A 415 5.89 -13.75 -21.89
N TRP A 416 4.69 -13.88 -22.49
CA TRP A 416 3.47 -13.28 -21.98
C TRP A 416 3.16 -13.77 -20.56
N LEU A 417 3.26 -15.08 -20.33
CA LEU A 417 3.03 -15.66 -19.00
C LEU A 417 4.10 -15.21 -17.99
N ILE A 418 5.38 -15.27 -18.37
CA ILE A 418 6.49 -14.89 -17.48
C ILE A 418 6.39 -13.41 -17.09
N PHE A 419 6.19 -12.50 -18.06
CA PHE A 419 6.08 -11.07 -17.74
C PHE A 419 4.80 -10.75 -16.99
N GLY A 420 3.68 -11.43 -17.27
CA GLY A 420 2.44 -11.30 -16.52
C GLY A 420 2.57 -11.74 -15.06
N LEU A 421 3.18 -12.91 -14.82
CA LEU A 421 3.48 -13.41 -13.48
C LEU A 421 4.46 -12.49 -12.74
N ALA A 422 5.52 -12.03 -13.40
CA ALA A 422 6.49 -11.13 -12.80
C ALA A 422 5.86 -9.79 -12.42
N SER A 423 5.02 -9.21 -13.28
CA SER A 423 4.29 -7.97 -13.01
C SER A 423 3.32 -8.13 -11.84
N ALA A 424 2.49 -9.18 -11.86
CA ALA A 424 1.53 -9.48 -10.81
C ALA A 424 2.21 -9.72 -9.45
N SER A 425 3.34 -10.43 -9.45
CA SER A 425 4.15 -10.68 -8.25
C SER A 425 4.74 -9.40 -7.69
N CYS A 426 5.33 -8.54 -8.54
CA CYS A 426 5.90 -7.26 -8.10
C CYS A 426 4.83 -6.35 -7.48
N PHE A 427 3.64 -6.24 -8.08
CA PHE A 427 2.56 -5.45 -7.51
C PHE A 427 2.03 -6.04 -6.20
N SER A 428 1.97 -7.37 -6.08
CA SER A 428 1.66 -8.03 -4.82
C SER A 428 2.71 -7.74 -3.74
N PHE A 429 3.98 -7.79 -4.08
CA PHE A 429 5.07 -7.47 -3.15
C PHE A 429 5.06 -5.99 -2.74
N ALA A 430 4.78 -5.06 -3.65
CA ALA A 430 4.59 -3.65 -3.32
C ALA A 430 3.49 -3.48 -2.25
N THR A 431 2.32 -4.10 -2.47
CA THR A 431 1.20 -4.10 -1.52
C THR A 431 1.59 -4.77 -0.19
N SER A 432 2.36 -5.87 -0.24
CA SER A 432 2.80 -6.63 0.93
C SER A 432 3.89 -5.92 1.74
N VAL A 433 4.56 -4.90 1.18
CA VAL A 433 5.49 -4.01 1.89
C VAL A 433 4.73 -2.88 2.59
N LYS A 434 3.85 -2.19 1.87
CA LYS A 434 3.07 -1.05 2.40
C LYS A 434 1.75 -0.93 1.64
N TYR A 435 0.65 -0.58 2.34
CA TYR A 435 -0.67 -0.44 1.67
C TYR A 435 -0.70 0.61 0.56
N ALA A 436 0.23 1.58 0.54
CA ALA A 436 0.39 2.48 -0.59
C ALA A 436 0.59 1.74 -1.93
N GLY A 437 1.26 0.57 -1.91
CA GLY A 437 1.41 -0.29 -3.08
C GLY A 437 0.09 -0.85 -3.63
N PHE A 438 -1.00 -0.82 -2.86
CA PHE A 438 -2.33 -1.19 -3.38
C PHE A 438 -2.82 -0.24 -4.49
N LEU A 439 -2.37 1.01 -4.48
CA LEU A 439 -2.72 1.99 -5.51
C LEU A 439 -2.23 1.57 -6.92
N THR A 440 -1.18 0.74 -6.98
CA THR A 440 -0.70 0.17 -8.24
C THR A 440 -1.71 -0.75 -8.92
N TYR A 441 -2.67 -1.33 -8.17
CA TYR A 441 -3.78 -2.08 -8.78
C TYR A 441 -4.71 -1.18 -9.57
N GLY A 442 -4.96 0.05 -9.11
CA GLY A 442 -5.70 1.04 -9.89
C GLY A 442 -5.01 1.35 -11.21
N LEU A 443 -3.67 1.49 -11.19
CA LEU A 443 -2.86 1.66 -12.39
C LEU A 443 -2.93 0.42 -13.30
N THR A 444 -2.80 -0.78 -12.75
CA THR A 444 -2.88 -2.05 -13.50
C THR A 444 -4.23 -2.22 -14.17
N ALA A 445 -5.33 -1.91 -13.47
CA ALA A 445 -6.67 -1.92 -14.01
C ALA A 445 -6.81 -0.93 -15.16
N TYR A 446 -6.36 0.32 -14.98
CA TYR A 446 -6.35 1.33 -16.03
C TYR A 446 -5.60 0.88 -17.28
N LEU A 447 -4.36 0.37 -17.12
CA LEU A 447 -3.54 -0.11 -18.24
C LEU A 447 -4.16 -1.31 -18.94
N SER A 448 -4.76 -2.23 -18.21
CA SER A 448 -5.44 -3.41 -18.78
C SER A 448 -6.71 -3.02 -19.53
N CYS A 449 -7.55 -2.16 -18.95
CA CYS A 449 -8.76 -1.67 -19.62
C CYS A 449 -8.43 -0.89 -20.88
N ARG A 450 -7.43 0.00 -20.84
CA ARG A 450 -6.98 0.75 -22.02
C ARG A 450 -6.46 -0.16 -23.11
N PHE A 451 -5.61 -1.13 -22.78
CA PHE A 451 -5.09 -2.11 -23.75
C PHE A 451 -6.21 -2.92 -24.40
N LEU A 452 -7.17 -3.41 -23.62
CA LEU A 452 -8.30 -4.17 -24.12
C LEU A 452 -9.22 -3.29 -24.99
N TRP A 453 -9.42 -2.02 -24.59
CA TRP A 453 -10.17 -1.05 -25.38
C TRP A 453 -9.56 -0.82 -26.75
N ASP A 454 -8.22 -0.65 -26.84
CA ASP A 454 -7.52 -0.51 -28.11
C ASP A 454 -7.62 -1.79 -28.97
N LYS A 455 -7.66 -2.99 -28.33
CA LYS A 455 -7.85 -4.27 -29.01
C LYS A 455 -9.28 -4.53 -29.49
N LEU A 456 -10.29 -3.93 -28.88
CA LEU A 456 -11.67 -3.99 -29.37
C LEU A 456 -11.84 -3.32 -30.75
N TYR A 457 -11.01 -2.33 -31.04
CA TYR A 457 -11.02 -1.65 -32.31
C TYR A 457 -10.39 -2.50 -33.45
N ASP A 458 -9.60 -3.52 -33.12
CA ASP A 458 -8.92 -4.38 -34.10
C ASP A 458 -9.87 -5.48 -34.61
N ALA A 459 -10.54 -5.20 -35.74
CA ALA A 459 -11.47 -6.12 -36.39
C ALA A 459 -10.83 -7.44 -36.87
N THR A 460 -9.51 -7.56 -36.87
CA THR A 460 -8.81 -8.80 -37.24
C THR A 460 -8.80 -9.83 -36.10
N LEU A 461 -9.12 -9.43 -34.88
CA LEU A 461 -9.16 -10.29 -33.72
C LEU A 461 -10.58 -10.86 -33.49
N SER A 462 -10.66 -12.16 -33.21
CA SER A 462 -11.95 -12.77 -32.86
C SER A 462 -12.38 -12.34 -31.46
N ASN A 463 -13.69 -12.25 -31.24
CA ASN A 463 -14.25 -11.92 -29.89
C ASN A 463 -13.79 -12.92 -28.83
N LEU A 464 -13.67 -14.22 -29.16
CA LEU A 464 -13.16 -15.23 -28.24
C LEU A 464 -11.72 -14.94 -27.81
N HIS A 465 -10.87 -14.49 -28.71
CA HIS A 465 -9.49 -14.12 -28.39
C HIS A 465 -9.44 -12.96 -27.39
N ILE A 466 -10.29 -11.94 -27.53
CA ILE A 466 -10.39 -10.80 -26.60
C ILE A 466 -10.90 -11.26 -25.23
N ILE A 467 -11.93 -12.13 -25.21
CA ILE A 467 -12.48 -12.70 -23.96
C ILE A 467 -11.39 -13.51 -23.23
N LEU A 468 -10.67 -14.38 -23.92
CA LEU A 468 -9.59 -15.18 -23.31
C LEU A 468 -8.44 -14.29 -22.80
N GLN A 469 -8.09 -13.23 -23.52
CA GLN A 469 -7.11 -12.24 -23.02
C GLN A 469 -7.60 -11.54 -21.75
N THR A 470 -8.88 -11.19 -21.70
CA THR A 470 -9.49 -10.54 -20.52
C THR A 470 -9.46 -11.49 -19.31
N ILE A 471 -9.92 -12.73 -19.49
CA ILE A 471 -9.91 -13.75 -18.44
C ILE A 471 -8.47 -14.00 -17.96
N GLY A 472 -7.52 -14.18 -18.88
CA GLY A 472 -6.11 -14.39 -18.52
C GLY A 472 -5.53 -13.24 -17.70
N ARG A 473 -5.86 -11.98 -18.02
CA ARG A 473 -5.46 -10.80 -17.23
C ARG A 473 -6.11 -10.80 -15.86
N ILE A 474 -7.42 -11.08 -15.77
CA ILE A 474 -8.13 -11.16 -14.47
C ILE A 474 -7.49 -12.23 -13.60
N VAL A 475 -7.25 -13.43 -14.13
CA VAL A 475 -6.62 -14.54 -13.38
C VAL A 475 -5.23 -14.12 -12.88
N LEU A 476 -4.36 -13.60 -13.75
CA LEU A 476 -3.00 -13.21 -13.38
C LEU A 476 -2.98 -12.09 -12.34
N PHE A 477 -3.77 -11.04 -12.53
CA PHE A 477 -3.72 -9.85 -11.65
C PHE A 477 -4.69 -9.91 -10.46
N THR A 478 -5.43 -11.02 -10.29
CA THR A 478 -6.28 -11.25 -9.10
C THR A 478 -5.77 -12.43 -8.28
N ILE A 479 -5.67 -13.62 -8.88
CA ILE A 479 -5.35 -14.84 -8.14
C ILE A 479 -3.90 -14.82 -7.65
N VAL A 480 -2.93 -14.53 -8.51
CA VAL A 480 -1.51 -14.52 -8.16
C VAL A 480 -1.21 -13.54 -7.01
N PRO A 481 -1.64 -12.26 -7.07
CA PRO A 481 -1.41 -11.35 -5.97
C PRO A 481 -2.06 -11.75 -4.66
N ILE A 482 -3.29 -12.26 -4.68
CA ILE A 482 -3.99 -12.71 -3.47
C ILE A 482 -3.23 -13.88 -2.83
N MET A 483 -2.82 -14.85 -3.62
CA MET A 483 -2.07 -16.01 -3.12
C MET A 483 -0.73 -15.61 -2.49
N LEU A 484 0.01 -14.72 -3.14
CA LEU A 484 1.29 -14.21 -2.62
C LEU A 484 1.09 -13.37 -1.35
N TYR A 485 0.08 -12.52 -1.31
CA TYR A 485 -0.26 -11.73 -0.13
C TYR A 485 -0.60 -12.61 1.07
N ILE A 486 -1.47 -13.60 0.88
CA ILE A 486 -1.81 -14.60 1.91
C ILE A 486 -0.57 -15.37 2.33
N GLY A 487 0.29 -15.76 1.38
CA GLY A 487 1.56 -16.46 1.66
C GLY A 487 2.52 -15.65 2.55
N VAL A 488 2.63 -14.35 2.31
CA VAL A 488 3.44 -13.43 3.15
C VAL A 488 2.92 -13.40 4.59
N PHE A 489 1.60 -13.34 4.78
CA PHE A 489 0.99 -13.37 6.12
C PHE A 489 1.04 -14.77 6.75
N PHE A 490 1.02 -15.83 5.94
CA PHE A 490 1.22 -17.18 6.45
C PHE A 490 2.61 -17.30 7.10
N VAL A 491 3.66 -16.83 6.43
CA VAL A 491 5.01 -16.80 6.99
C VAL A 491 5.05 -15.94 8.26
N HIS A 492 4.41 -14.77 8.26
CA HIS A 492 4.33 -13.87 9.41
C HIS A 492 3.76 -14.55 10.65
N LEU A 493 2.58 -15.17 10.51
CA LEU A 493 1.88 -15.81 11.63
C LEU A 493 2.52 -17.13 12.07
N GLN A 494 3.24 -17.82 11.19
CA GLN A 494 4.02 -19.01 11.55
C GLN A 494 5.29 -18.68 12.34
N LEU A 495 5.98 -17.61 11.95
CA LEU A 495 7.20 -17.18 12.65
C LEU A 495 6.90 -16.58 14.03
N LEU A 496 5.77 -15.88 14.18
CA LEU A 496 5.45 -15.12 15.39
C LEU A 496 4.43 -15.87 16.27
N TYR A 497 4.89 -16.92 16.92
CA TYR A 497 4.02 -17.78 17.72
C TYR A 497 4.04 -17.49 19.22
N ARG A 498 4.93 -16.61 19.73
CA ARG A 498 5.00 -16.23 21.15
C ARG A 498 4.23 -14.95 21.41
N ALA A 499 3.57 -14.85 22.57
CA ALA A 499 2.89 -13.65 23.01
C ALA A 499 3.85 -12.45 23.12
N GLY A 500 3.36 -11.25 22.83
CA GLY A 500 4.19 -10.07 22.74
C GLY A 500 3.49 -8.78 23.21
N PRO A 501 4.16 -7.64 23.12
CA PRO A 501 3.68 -6.38 23.70
C PRO A 501 2.40 -5.83 23.02
N HIS A 502 2.07 -6.29 21.82
CA HIS A 502 0.92 -5.81 21.05
C HIS A 502 -0.19 -6.88 20.92
N ASP A 503 -0.10 -8.00 21.66
CA ASP A 503 -1.10 -9.05 21.60
C ASP A 503 -2.46 -8.61 22.16
N SER A 504 -2.46 -7.64 23.07
CA SER A 504 -3.68 -7.05 23.64
C SER A 504 -4.60 -6.39 22.62
N ILE A 505 -4.13 -6.05 21.42
CA ILE A 505 -4.94 -5.52 20.32
C ILE A 505 -5.84 -6.62 19.70
N MET A 506 -5.40 -7.87 19.82
CA MET A 506 -6.09 -9.05 19.26
C MET A 506 -7.14 -9.58 20.24
N THR A 507 -8.09 -10.36 19.74
CA THR A 507 -9.09 -11.02 20.60
C THR A 507 -8.45 -11.96 21.63
N SER A 508 -9.16 -12.24 22.72
CA SER A 508 -8.68 -13.16 23.75
C SER A 508 -8.42 -14.57 23.18
N ALA A 509 -9.21 -15.01 22.20
CA ALA A 509 -9.01 -16.29 21.50
C ALA A 509 -7.70 -16.30 20.70
N PHE A 510 -7.38 -15.21 20.00
CA PHE A 510 -6.09 -15.06 19.30
C PHE A 510 -4.92 -15.09 20.29
N GLN A 511 -5.00 -14.32 21.37
CA GLN A 511 -3.96 -14.27 22.40
C GLN A 511 -3.73 -15.65 23.06
N ALA A 512 -4.82 -16.37 23.38
CA ALA A 512 -4.75 -17.73 23.94
C ALA A 512 -4.17 -18.76 22.95
N SER A 513 -4.10 -18.44 21.65
CA SER A 513 -3.47 -19.28 20.64
C SER A 513 -1.94 -19.05 20.50
N LEU A 514 -1.39 -18.05 21.20
CA LEU A 514 0.05 -17.77 21.24
C LEU A 514 0.72 -18.46 22.43
N ASP A 515 2.03 -18.68 22.37
CA ASP A 515 2.81 -19.22 23.47
C ASP A 515 3.13 -18.13 24.50
N GLY A 516 2.81 -18.38 25.77
CA GLY A 516 2.98 -17.41 26.83
C GLY A 516 1.78 -16.46 26.96
N GLY A 517 1.98 -15.30 27.61
CA GLY A 517 0.96 -14.25 27.76
C GLY A 517 -0.35 -14.77 28.35
N LEU A 518 -1.47 -14.45 27.70
CA LEU A 518 -2.81 -14.83 28.17
C LEU A 518 -2.98 -16.35 28.30
N ALA A 519 -2.42 -17.14 27.38
CA ALA A 519 -2.47 -18.60 27.47
C ALA A 519 -1.84 -19.16 28.76
N SER A 520 -0.77 -18.51 29.26
CA SER A 520 -0.13 -18.89 30.53
C SER A 520 -0.91 -18.41 31.75
N ILE A 521 -1.48 -17.20 31.68
CA ILE A 521 -2.27 -16.60 32.77
C ILE A 521 -3.58 -17.39 32.97
N THR A 522 -4.24 -17.77 31.86
CA THR A 522 -5.55 -18.46 31.90
C THR A 522 -5.42 -19.97 32.06
N LYS A 523 -4.20 -20.50 32.08
CA LYS A 523 -3.95 -21.92 32.32
C LYS A 523 -4.52 -22.39 33.67
N GLY A 524 -5.42 -23.35 33.61
CA GLY A 524 -6.07 -23.86 34.85
C GLY A 524 -7.17 -22.97 35.43
N GLN A 525 -7.62 -21.94 34.68
CA GLN A 525 -8.84 -21.19 35.05
C GLN A 525 -10.10 -21.97 34.62
N PRO A 526 -11.24 -21.77 35.33
CA PRO A 526 -12.50 -22.38 34.93
C PRO A 526 -12.95 -21.92 33.54
N LEU A 527 -13.49 -22.83 32.74
CA LEU A 527 -14.01 -22.51 31.41
C LEU A 527 -15.43 -21.95 31.49
N ASN A 528 -16.29 -22.60 32.27
CA ASN A 528 -17.72 -22.29 32.34
C ASN A 528 -18.00 -21.14 33.30
N VAL A 529 -18.59 -20.07 32.82
CA VAL A 529 -19.05 -18.96 33.67
C VAL A 529 -20.33 -19.41 34.39
N ALA A 530 -20.34 -19.25 35.69
CA ALA A 530 -21.41 -19.67 36.55
C ALA A 530 -21.79 -18.59 37.58
N HIS A 531 -22.84 -18.79 38.34
CA HIS A 531 -23.14 -17.97 39.50
C HIS A 531 -21.97 -18.00 40.47
N GLY A 532 -21.54 -16.82 40.96
CA GLY A 532 -20.36 -16.66 41.83
C GLY A 532 -19.04 -16.60 41.04
N SER A 533 -19.06 -16.61 39.69
CA SER A 533 -17.87 -16.35 38.89
C SER A 533 -17.39 -14.92 39.03
N GLN A 534 -16.10 -14.75 39.27
CA GLN A 534 -15.41 -13.46 39.13
C GLN A 534 -14.78 -13.38 37.76
N VAL A 535 -15.14 -12.38 36.97
CA VAL A 535 -14.74 -12.22 35.57
C VAL A 535 -14.20 -10.83 35.31
N THR A 536 -13.30 -10.73 34.34
CA THR A 536 -12.97 -9.46 33.69
C THR A 536 -13.62 -9.42 32.31
N LEU A 537 -14.41 -8.39 32.02
CA LEU A 537 -15.10 -8.20 30.75
C LEU A 537 -14.28 -7.29 29.87
N ARG A 538 -13.78 -7.85 28.77
CA ARG A 538 -12.98 -7.17 27.77
C ARG A 538 -13.80 -6.80 26.56
N HIS A 539 -13.68 -5.55 26.09
CA HIS A 539 -14.24 -5.11 24.82
C HIS A 539 -13.47 -5.75 23.63
N THR A 540 -14.18 -6.33 22.65
CA THR A 540 -13.56 -7.13 21.60
C THR A 540 -13.29 -6.36 20.29
N HIS A 541 -14.03 -5.28 20.06
CA HIS A 541 -13.97 -4.50 18.83
C HIS A 541 -13.28 -3.14 19.08
N GLY A 542 -12.48 -2.66 18.13
CA GLY A 542 -11.82 -1.36 18.23
C GLY A 542 -10.70 -1.31 19.28
N ARG A 543 -10.75 -0.35 20.20
CA ARG A 543 -9.73 -0.14 21.23
C ARG A 543 -9.88 -1.17 22.35
N THR A 544 -8.76 -1.75 22.78
CA THR A 544 -8.76 -2.70 23.90
C THR A 544 -8.97 -1.97 25.23
N CYS A 545 -10.03 -2.33 25.93
CA CYS A 545 -10.30 -1.87 27.30
C CYS A 545 -11.16 -2.90 28.02
N TRP A 546 -11.19 -2.78 29.35
CA TRP A 546 -11.97 -3.65 30.24
C TRP A 546 -13.05 -2.86 30.94
N LEU A 547 -14.23 -3.46 31.14
CA LEU A 547 -15.28 -2.88 31.96
C LEU A 547 -14.75 -2.61 33.37
N HIS A 548 -14.78 -1.35 33.78
CA HIS A 548 -14.10 -0.84 34.96
C HIS A 548 -15.05 0.02 35.78
N SER A 549 -14.91 -0.01 37.10
CA SER A 549 -15.60 0.90 38.01
C SER A 549 -14.75 1.24 39.22
N HIS A 550 -14.91 2.41 39.80
CA HIS A 550 -14.19 2.87 40.98
C HIS A 550 -15.10 3.71 41.87
N THR A 551 -14.66 4.06 43.09
CA THR A 551 -15.50 4.74 44.13
C THR A 551 -15.97 6.15 43.72
N HIS A 552 -15.38 6.79 42.71
CA HIS A 552 -15.78 8.13 42.31
C HIS A 552 -17.12 8.08 41.60
N VAL A 553 -17.91 9.15 41.82
CA VAL A 553 -19.25 9.30 41.25
C VAL A 553 -19.26 10.26 40.06
N TYR A 554 -20.29 10.15 39.21
CA TYR A 554 -20.54 11.15 38.17
C TYR A 554 -20.78 12.54 38.80
N PRO A 555 -20.37 13.67 38.15
CA PRO A 555 -20.66 15.01 38.65
C PRO A 555 -22.17 15.24 38.68
N VAL A 556 -22.69 15.98 39.66
CA VAL A 556 -24.13 16.26 39.78
C VAL A 556 -24.71 16.84 38.49
N ARG A 557 -23.91 17.65 37.78
CA ARG A 557 -24.23 18.17 36.44
C ARG A 557 -23.06 18.08 35.54
N TYR A 558 -23.32 17.70 34.28
CA TYR A 558 -22.33 17.72 33.22
C TYR A 558 -22.00 19.15 32.77
N PRO A 559 -20.91 19.36 31.99
CA PRO A 559 -20.54 20.69 31.48
C PRO A 559 -21.64 21.36 30.64
N ASP A 560 -22.49 20.58 29.99
CA ASP A 560 -23.65 21.01 29.21
C ASP A 560 -24.90 21.30 30.04
N LYS A 561 -24.75 21.31 31.40
CA LYS A 561 -25.78 21.56 32.40
C LYS A 561 -26.84 20.48 32.59
N ARG A 562 -26.76 19.35 31.86
CA ARG A 562 -27.63 18.19 32.10
C ARG A 562 -27.33 17.58 33.46
N GLY A 563 -28.36 17.05 34.11
CA GLY A 563 -28.21 16.27 35.33
C GLY A 563 -27.59 14.89 35.04
N SER A 564 -26.84 14.36 35.94
CA SER A 564 -26.38 12.97 35.97
C SER A 564 -27.10 12.17 37.06
N SER A 565 -26.88 10.89 37.11
CA SER A 565 -27.34 10.05 38.23
C SER A 565 -26.62 10.34 39.54
N HIS A 566 -25.46 10.98 39.51
CA HIS A 566 -24.57 11.16 40.67
C HIS A 566 -24.19 9.81 41.34
N GLN A 567 -24.17 8.74 40.55
CA GLN A 567 -23.83 7.38 40.97
C GLN A 567 -22.36 7.05 40.64
N GLN A 568 -21.88 5.89 41.12
CA GLN A 568 -20.52 5.43 40.88
C GLN A 568 -20.23 5.25 39.41
N GLN A 569 -19.12 5.80 38.91
CA GLN A 569 -18.74 5.78 37.50
C GLN A 569 -18.44 4.37 37.03
N VAL A 570 -18.91 4.06 35.80
CA VAL A 570 -18.54 2.88 35.03
C VAL A 570 -17.90 3.34 33.75
N THR A 571 -16.72 2.82 33.45
CA THR A 571 -15.88 3.24 32.34
C THR A 571 -15.27 2.04 31.63
N CYS A 572 -14.64 2.27 30.49
CA CYS A 572 -13.77 1.29 29.86
C CYS A 572 -12.32 1.72 30.03
N TYR A 573 -11.57 0.97 30.84
CA TYR A 573 -10.18 1.29 31.19
C TYR A 573 -9.19 0.48 30.37
N SER A 574 -8.16 1.14 29.86
CA SER A 574 -7.21 0.51 28.91
C SER A 574 -6.13 -0.34 29.58
N PHE A 575 -6.11 -0.42 30.91
CA PHE A 575 -5.12 -1.18 31.66
C PHE A 575 -5.79 -2.24 32.55
N LYS A 576 -5.08 -3.35 32.79
CA LYS A 576 -5.51 -4.37 33.76
C LYS A 576 -5.36 -3.84 35.16
N ASP A 577 -6.48 -3.84 35.88
CA ASP A 577 -6.56 -3.33 37.27
C ASP A 577 -7.49 -4.20 38.09
N VAL A 578 -7.34 -4.13 39.40
CA VAL A 578 -8.22 -4.83 40.37
C VAL A 578 -9.67 -4.39 40.29
N ASN A 579 -9.91 -3.15 39.86
CA ASN A 579 -11.24 -2.58 39.66
C ASN A 579 -11.93 -3.04 38.34
N ASN A 580 -11.31 -3.94 37.59
CA ASN A 580 -11.92 -4.55 36.38
C ASN A 580 -12.69 -5.84 36.72
N TRP A 581 -12.69 -6.30 37.99
CA TRP A 581 -13.31 -7.55 38.35
C TRP A 581 -14.76 -7.37 38.73
N TRP A 582 -15.63 -8.23 38.10
CA TRP A 582 -17.06 -8.28 38.31
C TRP A 582 -17.47 -9.67 38.73
N ILE A 583 -18.43 -9.77 39.63
CA ILE A 583 -19.00 -11.04 40.11
C ILE A 583 -20.33 -11.26 39.41
N ILE A 584 -20.51 -12.44 38.81
CA ILE A 584 -21.75 -12.84 38.15
C ILE A 584 -22.70 -13.39 39.21
N LYS A 585 -23.87 -12.77 39.33
CA LYS A 585 -24.89 -13.16 40.32
C LYS A 585 -26.22 -13.47 39.62
N ARG A 586 -26.88 -14.56 40.00
CA ARG A 586 -28.25 -14.80 39.64
C ARG A 586 -29.20 -13.96 40.51
N PRO A 587 -30.29 -13.39 39.96
CA PRO A 587 -31.19 -12.51 40.72
C PRO A 587 -31.83 -13.16 41.89
N GLN A 588 -32.11 -14.46 41.81
CA GLN A 588 -32.80 -15.24 42.87
C GLN A 588 -31.88 -15.67 44.01
N ARG A 589 -30.57 -15.58 43.85
CA ARG A 589 -29.61 -15.97 44.91
C ARG A 589 -29.12 -14.75 45.61
N GLU A 590 -28.90 -14.88 46.94
CA GLU A 590 -28.38 -13.82 47.77
C GLU A 590 -26.85 -13.92 47.92
N ASP A 591 -26.29 -15.12 47.81
CA ASP A 591 -24.87 -15.39 47.91
C ASP A 591 -24.08 -14.98 46.64
N LEU A 592 -22.78 -14.69 46.81
CA LEU A 592 -21.84 -14.37 45.74
C LEU A 592 -20.86 -15.51 45.48
N VAL A 593 -21.16 -16.70 45.98
CA VAL A 593 -20.23 -17.80 46.04
C VAL A 593 -20.70 -18.94 45.13
N VAL A 594 -19.77 -19.60 44.46
CA VAL A 594 -20.09 -20.77 43.64
C VAL A 594 -20.58 -21.92 44.53
N GLY A 595 -21.74 -22.48 44.21
CA GLY A 595 -22.30 -23.61 44.94
C GLY A 595 -21.58 -24.94 44.73
N ASN A 596 -22.02 -26.02 45.41
CA ASN A 596 -21.47 -27.35 45.21
C ASN A 596 -21.73 -27.87 43.80
N GLU A 597 -22.94 -27.63 43.29
CA GLU A 597 -23.24 -27.83 41.88
C GLU A 597 -23.04 -26.55 41.12
N LEU A 598 -22.44 -26.69 39.92
CA LEU A 598 -22.11 -25.54 39.11
C LEU A 598 -23.38 -25.03 38.40
N ASP A 599 -23.85 -23.85 38.82
CA ASP A 599 -24.97 -23.16 38.20
C ASP A 599 -24.47 -22.32 37.02
N VAL A 600 -24.26 -22.96 35.85
CA VAL A 600 -23.72 -22.35 34.65
C VAL A 600 -24.67 -21.34 34.03
N ILE A 601 -24.13 -20.25 33.54
CA ILE A 601 -24.86 -19.21 32.81
C ILE A 601 -24.99 -19.60 31.34
N ARG A 602 -26.20 -19.50 30.81
CA ARG A 602 -26.56 -19.86 29.45
C ARG A 602 -27.06 -18.66 28.67
N HIS A 603 -27.12 -18.83 27.36
CA HIS A 603 -27.77 -17.85 26.49
C HIS A 603 -29.20 -17.57 26.91
N GLY A 604 -29.57 -16.30 27.03
CA GLY A 604 -30.89 -15.86 27.46
C GLY A 604 -31.04 -15.69 28.97
N ASP A 605 -30.12 -16.18 29.79
CA ASP A 605 -30.16 -16.03 31.23
C ASP A 605 -30.07 -14.58 31.66
N ILE A 606 -30.81 -14.26 32.75
CA ILE A 606 -30.78 -12.96 33.39
C ILE A 606 -29.79 -13.02 34.57
N ILE A 607 -28.88 -12.06 34.62
CA ILE A 607 -27.84 -11.95 35.65
C ILE A 607 -27.76 -10.54 36.21
N GLN A 608 -27.06 -10.43 37.31
CA GLN A 608 -26.57 -9.17 37.90
C GLN A 608 -25.03 -9.21 37.86
N LEU A 609 -24.41 -8.04 37.59
CA LEU A 609 -22.96 -7.87 37.66
C LEU A 609 -22.65 -7.03 38.91
N VAL A 610 -21.96 -7.62 39.89
CA VAL A 610 -21.55 -6.94 41.09
C VAL A 610 -20.07 -6.58 41.00
N HIS A 611 -19.73 -5.31 41.22
CA HIS A 611 -18.35 -4.86 41.19
C HIS A 611 -17.55 -5.42 42.37
N GLY A 612 -16.46 -6.12 42.06
CA GLY A 612 -15.72 -6.93 43.05
C GLY A 612 -15.08 -6.15 44.22
N ILE A 613 -14.83 -4.84 44.06
CA ILE A 613 -14.23 -4.02 45.13
C ILE A 613 -15.27 -3.25 45.93
N THR A 614 -16.26 -2.64 45.24
CA THR A 614 -17.24 -1.77 45.92
C THR A 614 -18.54 -2.48 46.27
N SER A 615 -18.72 -3.74 45.83
CA SER A 615 -19.92 -4.56 46.06
C SER A 615 -21.21 -3.88 45.57
N ARG A 616 -21.09 -3.03 44.52
CA ARG A 616 -22.23 -2.35 43.89
C ARG A 616 -22.61 -2.99 42.56
N GLY A 617 -23.90 -3.04 42.29
CA GLY A 617 -24.42 -3.64 41.08
C GLY A 617 -24.32 -2.71 39.87
N LEU A 618 -24.00 -3.27 38.70
CA LEU A 618 -24.03 -2.56 37.41
C LEU A 618 -25.47 -2.24 37.04
N ASN A 619 -25.82 -0.98 36.86
CA ASN A 619 -27.15 -0.54 36.48
C ASN A 619 -27.18 0.42 35.30
N SER A 620 -28.36 0.58 34.73
CA SER A 620 -28.65 1.59 33.73
C SER A 620 -30.11 2.02 33.89
N HIS A 621 -30.36 3.34 33.78
CA HIS A 621 -31.69 3.93 33.89
C HIS A 621 -31.81 5.09 32.90
N ASP A 622 -32.96 5.74 32.85
CA ASP A 622 -33.28 6.77 31.86
C ASP A 622 -32.60 8.13 32.13
N VAL A 623 -31.28 8.09 32.27
CA VAL A 623 -30.40 9.27 32.35
C VAL A 623 -29.49 9.27 31.13
N ALA A 624 -29.39 10.40 30.43
CA ALA A 624 -28.59 10.52 29.24
C ALA A 624 -27.08 10.47 29.58
N ALA A 625 -26.32 9.68 28.83
CA ALA A 625 -24.88 9.51 29.00
C ALA A 625 -24.12 10.83 28.82
N PRO A 626 -22.95 11.00 29.48
CA PRO A 626 -22.22 12.26 29.53
C PRO A 626 -21.75 12.77 28.16
N MET A 627 -21.10 11.89 27.37
CA MET A 627 -20.52 12.27 26.07
C MET A 627 -21.38 11.82 24.89
N THR A 628 -22.33 10.89 25.12
CA THR A 628 -23.21 10.32 24.11
C THR A 628 -24.68 10.44 24.55
N PRO A 629 -25.28 11.63 24.48
CA PRO A 629 -26.61 11.92 25.09
C PRO A 629 -27.77 11.09 24.52
N GLN A 630 -27.62 10.52 23.34
CA GLN A 630 -28.61 9.63 22.72
C GLN A 630 -28.63 8.20 23.33
N CYS A 631 -27.65 7.86 24.16
CA CYS A 631 -27.55 6.61 24.91
C CYS A 631 -27.82 6.87 26.39
N GLN A 632 -28.08 5.80 27.14
CA GLN A 632 -28.28 5.87 28.58
C GLN A 632 -26.96 5.78 29.34
N GLU A 633 -26.86 6.48 30.45
CA GLU A 633 -25.74 6.38 31.39
C GLU A 633 -25.72 4.99 32.04
N VAL A 634 -24.52 4.45 32.22
CA VAL A 634 -24.26 3.20 32.94
C VAL A 634 -23.46 3.53 34.21
N SER A 635 -23.92 3.03 35.33
CA SER A 635 -23.38 3.36 36.64
C SER A 635 -23.42 2.16 37.61
N CYS A 636 -22.87 2.29 38.81
CA CYS A 636 -23.10 1.36 39.93
C CYS A 636 -23.65 2.14 41.13
N TYR A 637 -24.80 1.75 41.59
CA TYR A 637 -25.46 2.52 42.63
C TYR A 637 -25.94 1.67 43.81
N VAL A 638 -26.77 0.67 43.54
CA VAL A 638 -27.47 -0.09 44.60
C VAL A 638 -26.63 -1.27 45.01
N ASP A 639 -26.69 -1.61 46.28
CA ASP A 639 -26.14 -2.84 46.79
C ASP A 639 -26.84 -4.06 46.11
N TYR A 640 -26.08 -5.10 45.76
CA TYR A 640 -26.61 -6.28 45.11
C TYR A 640 -27.61 -7.05 45.99
N GLU A 641 -27.58 -6.86 47.30
CA GLU A 641 -28.52 -7.48 48.26
C GLU A 641 -29.91 -6.85 48.24
N ILE A 642 -30.03 -5.61 47.74
CA ILE A 642 -31.33 -4.97 47.63
C ILE A 642 -32.11 -5.61 46.46
N LYS A 643 -33.26 -6.23 46.77
CA LYS A 643 -34.16 -6.85 45.80
C LYS A 643 -34.87 -5.85 44.86
N MET A 644 -34.15 -4.82 44.42
CA MET A 644 -34.64 -3.89 43.45
C MET A 644 -34.36 -4.45 42.05
N ALA A 645 -35.28 -4.57 41.62
CA ALA A 645 -35.85 -4.83 40.39
C ALA A 645 -35.03 -4.65 39.12
N GLY A 646 -35.64 -4.08 38.06
CA GLY A 646 -35.28 -4.13 36.68
C GLY A 646 -33.97 -3.44 36.26
N GLU A 647 -33.48 -2.46 37.03
CA GLU A 647 -32.31 -1.62 36.63
C GLU A 647 -30.96 -2.35 36.76
N LEU A 648 -30.87 -3.40 37.59
CA LEU A 648 -29.70 -4.22 37.81
C LEU A 648 -29.65 -5.48 36.93
N LEU A 649 -30.69 -5.74 36.16
CA LEU A 649 -30.87 -7.00 35.44
C LEU A 649 -30.33 -6.92 34.01
N TRP A 650 -29.43 -7.82 33.69
CA TRP A 650 -28.82 -7.93 32.37
C TRP A 650 -29.05 -9.31 31.78
N ARG A 651 -29.59 -9.38 30.56
CA ARG A 651 -29.75 -10.63 29.80
C ARG A 651 -28.47 -10.91 29.03
N VAL A 652 -27.97 -12.13 29.12
CA VAL A 652 -26.78 -12.60 28.41
C VAL A 652 -27.17 -13.11 27.01
N GLU A 653 -26.63 -12.53 25.97
CA GLU A 653 -26.79 -13.00 24.60
C GLU A 653 -25.44 -13.47 24.08
N ILE A 654 -25.32 -14.79 23.80
CA ILE A 654 -24.10 -15.36 23.19
C ILE A 654 -24.24 -15.30 21.68
N LEU A 655 -23.31 -14.63 20.99
CA LEU A 655 -23.38 -14.39 19.54
C LEU A 655 -22.86 -15.57 18.72
N ASN A 656 -21.80 -16.21 19.16
CA ASN A 656 -21.11 -17.30 18.47
C ASN A 656 -21.63 -18.69 18.94
N ARG A 657 -22.95 -18.84 19.15
CA ARG A 657 -23.58 -20.09 19.63
C ARG A 657 -23.35 -21.27 18.74
N GLU A 658 -23.30 -21.06 17.43
CA GLU A 658 -23.10 -22.13 16.46
C GLU A 658 -21.78 -22.88 16.64
N THR A 659 -20.74 -22.17 17.13
CA THR A 659 -19.40 -22.73 17.33
C THR A 659 -19.11 -23.12 18.76
N GLU A 660 -19.61 -22.36 19.75
CA GLU A 660 -19.24 -22.53 21.16
C GLU A 660 -20.40 -23.02 22.05
N GLY A 661 -21.61 -23.18 21.48
CA GLY A 661 -22.78 -23.67 22.21
C GLY A 661 -23.53 -22.63 23.04
N ASN A 662 -24.50 -23.09 23.87
CA ASN A 662 -25.37 -22.19 24.65
C ASN A 662 -24.82 -21.81 26.04
N ILE A 663 -23.70 -22.40 26.48
CA ILE A 663 -23.07 -22.11 27.78
C ILE A 663 -22.08 -20.94 27.59
N TRP A 664 -22.06 -20.01 28.52
CA TRP A 664 -21.09 -18.90 28.50
C TRP A 664 -19.70 -19.41 28.90
N HIS A 665 -18.81 -19.52 27.93
CA HIS A 665 -17.44 -19.96 28.13
C HIS A 665 -16.49 -18.76 28.20
N ALA A 666 -15.60 -18.75 29.22
CA ALA A 666 -14.53 -17.77 29.28
C ALA A 666 -13.59 -17.87 28.05
N ILE A 667 -13.06 -16.75 27.59
CA ILE A 667 -12.18 -16.59 26.41
C ILE A 667 -12.88 -16.84 25.07
N LYS A 668 -13.78 -17.84 24.98
CA LYS A 668 -14.35 -18.33 23.74
C LYS A 668 -15.63 -17.64 23.32
N SER A 669 -16.57 -17.41 24.29
CA SER A 669 -17.88 -16.84 23.97
C SER A 669 -17.79 -15.33 23.78
N GLU A 670 -18.40 -14.86 22.69
CA GLU A 670 -18.66 -13.45 22.43
C GLU A 670 -20.08 -13.13 22.91
N VAL A 671 -20.20 -12.16 23.84
CA VAL A 671 -21.48 -11.89 24.50
C VAL A 671 -21.89 -10.42 24.36
N ARG A 672 -23.21 -10.22 24.28
CA ARG A 672 -23.86 -8.93 24.55
C ARG A 672 -24.56 -9.02 25.90
N LEU A 673 -24.47 -7.93 26.63
CA LEU A 673 -25.20 -7.74 27.89
C LEU A 673 -26.33 -6.75 27.60
N ILE A 674 -27.56 -7.24 27.58
CA ILE A 674 -28.74 -6.45 27.24
C ILE A 674 -29.45 -6.12 28.57
N HIS A 675 -29.60 -4.85 28.88
CA HIS A 675 -30.36 -4.40 30.03
C HIS A 675 -31.81 -4.85 29.94
N HIS A 676 -32.30 -5.59 30.94
CA HIS A 676 -33.57 -6.29 30.84
C HIS A 676 -34.76 -5.36 30.69
N THR A 677 -34.77 -4.26 31.43
CA THR A 677 -35.89 -3.29 31.45
C THR A 677 -35.95 -2.41 30.22
N THR A 678 -34.79 -1.87 29.74
CA THR A 678 -34.75 -0.90 28.65
C THR A 678 -34.47 -1.53 27.29
N GLY A 679 -34.06 -2.82 27.26
CA GLY A 679 -33.67 -3.49 26.03
C GLY A 679 -32.36 -2.95 25.42
N ALA A 680 -31.63 -2.05 26.11
CA ALA A 680 -30.41 -1.42 25.62
C ALA A 680 -29.19 -2.31 25.89
N ALA A 681 -28.24 -2.39 24.95
CA ALA A 681 -27.02 -3.17 25.09
C ALA A 681 -25.89 -2.36 25.73
N LEU A 682 -25.12 -2.99 26.64
CA LEU A 682 -23.90 -2.42 27.21
C LEU A 682 -22.87 -2.23 26.12
N ARG A 683 -22.46 -0.99 25.86
CA ARG A 683 -21.62 -0.61 24.72
C ARG A 683 -20.48 0.32 25.12
N TYR A 684 -19.33 0.14 24.48
CA TYR A 684 -18.24 1.09 24.44
C TYR A 684 -18.60 2.23 23.47
N SER A 685 -18.65 3.49 23.95
CA SER A 685 -19.10 4.62 23.10
C SER A 685 -18.04 5.15 22.13
N GLY A 686 -16.78 4.82 22.34
CA GLY A 686 -15.64 5.35 21.57
C GLY A 686 -15.20 6.76 21.99
N ARG A 687 -15.90 7.40 22.94
CA ARG A 687 -15.60 8.75 23.42
C ARG A 687 -14.85 8.71 24.74
N GLN A 688 -13.99 9.70 24.96
CA GLN A 688 -13.23 9.87 26.18
C GLN A 688 -13.97 10.84 27.12
N LEU A 689 -14.03 10.46 28.39
CA LEU A 689 -14.57 11.32 29.45
C LEU A 689 -13.57 12.45 29.75
N PRO A 690 -14.04 13.60 30.21
CA PRO A 690 -13.19 14.70 30.69
C PRO A 690 -12.38 14.32 31.96
N GLU A 691 -11.61 15.27 32.50
CA GLU A 691 -10.76 15.07 33.67
C GLU A 691 -11.49 14.46 34.88
N TRP A 692 -12.76 14.85 35.12
CA TRP A 692 -13.57 14.27 36.20
C TRP A 692 -13.83 12.77 36.06
N GLY A 693 -13.74 12.22 34.83
CA GLY A 693 -13.79 10.79 34.49
C GLY A 693 -12.39 10.22 34.23
N PHE A 694 -11.33 10.87 34.71
CA PHE A 694 -9.93 10.43 34.59
C PHE A 694 -9.46 10.21 33.14
N ASN A 695 -10.08 10.89 32.18
CA ASN A 695 -9.81 10.67 30.76
C ASN A 695 -9.98 9.19 30.31
N GLN A 696 -10.76 8.41 31.06
CA GLN A 696 -11.13 7.04 30.70
C GLN A 696 -12.23 7.05 29.64
N HIS A 697 -12.50 5.91 29.03
CA HIS A 697 -13.51 5.85 27.99
C HIS A 697 -14.91 5.62 28.55
N GLU A 698 -15.88 6.25 27.93
CA GLU A 698 -17.29 6.16 28.30
C GLU A 698 -17.88 4.79 27.93
N VAL A 699 -18.66 4.21 28.84
CA VAL A 699 -19.52 3.04 28.61
C VAL A 699 -20.97 3.50 28.72
N VAL A 700 -21.81 3.03 27.81
CA VAL A 700 -23.20 3.44 27.67
C VAL A 700 -24.12 2.25 27.47
N ALA A 701 -25.43 2.40 27.75
CA ALA A 701 -26.43 1.48 27.28
C ALA A 701 -27.11 2.04 26.02
N ASP A 702 -26.99 1.33 24.90
CA ASP A 702 -27.46 1.75 23.59
C ASP A 702 -28.66 0.91 23.13
N ARG A 703 -29.70 1.59 22.63
CA ARG A 703 -30.87 0.92 22.03
C ARG A 703 -30.54 0.17 20.74
N ASN A 704 -29.46 0.58 20.03
CA ASN A 704 -28.93 -0.20 18.90
C ASN A 704 -28.13 -1.41 19.39
N VAL A 705 -28.84 -2.51 19.60
CA VAL A 705 -28.27 -3.76 20.14
C VAL A 705 -27.22 -4.38 19.20
N GLU A 706 -27.36 -4.22 17.90
CA GLU A 706 -26.46 -4.85 16.91
C GLU A 706 -25.13 -4.16 16.71
N HIS A 707 -24.88 -3.09 17.44
CA HIS A 707 -23.62 -2.36 17.31
C HIS A 707 -22.44 -3.26 17.69
N LYS A 708 -21.39 -3.26 16.87
CA LYS A 708 -20.18 -4.10 17.07
C LYS A 708 -19.45 -3.79 18.38
N ASP A 709 -19.54 -2.55 18.87
CA ASP A 709 -18.91 -2.13 20.11
C ASP A 709 -19.71 -2.54 21.38
N ALA A 710 -20.81 -3.29 21.21
CA ALA A 710 -21.55 -3.90 22.31
C ALA A 710 -21.11 -5.34 22.62
N ILE A 711 -20.03 -5.82 21.98
CA ILE A 711 -19.54 -7.21 22.12
C ILE A 711 -18.44 -7.25 23.17
N TRP A 712 -18.66 -8.09 24.19
CA TRP A 712 -17.75 -8.31 25.31
C TRP A 712 -17.30 -9.77 25.37
N ASN A 713 -16.14 -10.01 25.98
CA ASN A 713 -15.57 -11.34 26.20
C ASN A 713 -15.01 -11.44 27.61
N VAL A 714 -15.20 -12.58 28.28
CA VAL A 714 -14.55 -12.88 29.56
C VAL A 714 -13.09 -13.26 29.29
N GLU A 715 -12.14 -12.44 29.75
CA GLU A 715 -10.72 -12.70 29.53
C GLU A 715 -10.08 -13.45 30.70
N GLU A 716 -10.28 -12.99 31.94
CA GLU A 716 -9.84 -13.68 33.13
C GLU A 716 -11.04 -14.14 33.95
N HIS A 717 -10.96 -15.36 34.49
CA HIS A 717 -12.05 -15.99 35.14
C HIS A 717 -11.57 -16.80 36.36
N ARG A 718 -12.24 -16.64 37.49
CA ARG A 718 -12.03 -17.42 38.72
C ARG A 718 -13.36 -17.60 39.45
N TYR A 719 -13.48 -18.65 40.23
CA TYR A 719 -14.63 -18.82 41.11
C TYR A 719 -14.37 -18.14 42.48
N THR A 720 -15.38 -17.50 43.07
CA THR A 720 -15.32 -17.00 44.46
C THR A 720 -15.20 -18.17 45.41
N LYS A 721 -14.29 -18.03 46.38
CA LYS A 721 -14.01 -19.08 47.36
C LYS A 721 -14.67 -18.75 48.72
N THR A 722 -15.20 -19.76 49.43
CA THR A 722 -15.53 -19.67 50.85
C THR A 722 -14.29 -19.91 51.67
N GLN A 723 -14.38 -19.71 53.00
CA GLN A 723 -13.27 -19.93 53.95
C GLN A 723 -12.74 -21.38 53.98
N ASP A 724 -13.52 -22.37 53.51
CA ASP A 724 -13.14 -23.80 53.51
C ASP A 724 -12.53 -24.17 52.13
N GLN A 725 -11.24 -23.86 51.99
CA GLN A 725 -10.54 -23.98 50.66
C GLN A 725 -10.33 -25.42 50.19
N ARG A 726 -10.17 -26.42 51.08
CA ARG A 726 -9.79 -27.80 50.66
C ARG A 726 -10.90 -28.59 50.01
N GLU A 727 -12.10 -28.50 50.51
CA GLU A 727 -13.27 -29.17 49.91
C GLU A 727 -13.58 -28.59 48.52
N ARG A 728 -13.40 -27.33 48.40
CA ARG A 728 -13.70 -26.60 47.18
C ARG A 728 -12.66 -26.77 46.07
N GLU A 729 -11.39 -26.94 46.38
CA GLU A 729 -10.38 -27.31 45.43
C GLU A 729 -10.67 -28.67 44.75
N ARG A 730 -11.23 -29.63 45.53
CA ARG A 730 -11.68 -30.92 44.98
C ARG A 730 -12.89 -30.77 44.07
N GLN A 731 -13.81 -29.86 44.36
CA GLN A 731 -14.97 -29.60 43.54
C GLN A 731 -14.63 -28.83 42.27
N LEU A 732 -13.71 -27.88 42.32
CA LEU A 732 -13.15 -27.16 41.18
C LEU A 732 -12.37 -28.07 40.23
N LEU A 733 -11.73 -29.13 40.73
CA LEU A 733 -11.07 -30.16 39.92
C LEU A 733 -12.06 -30.98 39.11
N LYS A 734 -13.35 -31.04 39.46
CA LYS A 734 -14.43 -31.69 38.71
C LYS A 734 -15.04 -30.76 37.65
N ALA A 735 -14.83 -29.46 37.74
CA ALA A 735 -15.33 -28.52 36.77
C ALA A 735 -14.46 -28.57 35.50
N GLU A 736 -15.07 -28.29 34.36
CA GLU A 736 -14.33 -28.16 33.11
C GLU A 736 -13.42 -26.93 33.15
N MET A 737 -12.13 -27.19 33.11
CA MET A 737 -11.11 -26.15 33.17
C MET A 737 -10.63 -25.78 31.78
N ILE A 738 -10.19 -24.56 31.60
CA ILE A 738 -9.55 -24.12 30.34
C ILE A 738 -8.37 -25.06 30.07
N PRO A 739 -8.36 -25.73 28.93
CA PRO A 739 -7.34 -26.73 28.62
C PRO A 739 -5.93 -26.14 28.74
N THR A 740 -5.01 -26.91 29.26
CA THR A 740 -3.58 -26.53 29.31
C THR A 740 -2.92 -26.47 27.95
N LYS A 741 -3.58 -27.07 26.93
CA LYS A 741 -3.17 -26.98 25.53
C LYS A 741 -3.66 -25.66 24.94
N LYS A 742 -2.80 -25.05 24.10
CA LYS A 742 -3.13 -23.81 23.37
C LYS A 742 -4.46 -23.94 22.66
N THR A 743 -5.24 -22.87 22.68
CA THR A 743 -6.42 -22.75 21.83
C THR A 743 -5.98 -22.79 20.38
N LYS A 744 -6.45 -23.82 19.63
CA LYS A 744 -6.11 -23.93 18.19
C LYS A 744 -7.03 -23.02 17.39
N LEU A 745 -6.51 -21.88 16.95
CA LEU A 745 -7.16 -21.07 15.92
C LEU A 745 -6.59 -21.42 14.55
N THR A 746 -7.47 -21.54 13.56
CA THR A 746 -7.04 -21.77 12.18
C THR A 746 -6.26 -20.57 11.66
N PHE A 747 -5.36 -20.80 10.70
CA PHE A 747 -4.63 -19.71 10.04
C PHE A 747 -5.59 -18.66 9.47
N LEU A 748 -6.67 -19.10 8.82
CA LEU A 748 -7.62 -18.19 8.18
C LEU A 748 -8.31 -17.29 9.21
N ALA A 749 -8.72 -17.82 10.37
CA ALA A 749 -9.31 -17.02 11.45
C ALA A 749 -8.33 -15.96 11.95
N LYS A 750 -7.08 -16.34 12.22
CA LYS A 750 -6.00 -15.39 12.62
C LYS A 750 -5.75 -14.33 11.56
N PHE A 751 -5.71 -14.74 10.29
CA PHE A 751 -5.47 -13.85 9.17
C PHE A 751 -6.60 -12.82 9.01
N ILE A 752 -7.87 -13.26 9.03
CA ILE A 752 -9.03 -12.37 8.89
C ILE A 752 -9.08 -11.37 10.05
N GLU A 753 -8.88 -11.85 11.29
CA GLU A 753 -8.84 -10.98 12.46
C GLU A 753 -7.74 -9.92 12.34
N LEU A 754 -6.52 -10.34 11.97
CA LEU A 754 -5.39 -9.42 11.78
C LEU A 754 -5.70 -8.39 10.69
N GLN A 755 -6.24 -8.79 9.52
CA GLN A 755 -6.63 -7.88 8.45
C GLN A 755 -7.70 -6.89 8.91
N THR A 756 -8.72 -7.36 9.62
CA THR A 756 -9.78 -6.50 10.16
C THR A 756 -9.19 -5.43 11.09
N LYS A 757 -8.30 -5.80 12.00
CA LYS A 757 -7.64 -4.85 12.90
C LYS A 757 -6.70 -3.87 12.15
N MET A 758 -6.01 -4.33 11.10
CA MET A 758 -5.12 -3.48 10.29
C MET A 758 -5.88 -2.46 9.44
N LEU A 759 -7.04 -2.83 8.88
CA LEU A 759 -7.80 -1.97 7.96
C LEU A 759 -8.80 -1.06 8.68
N TRP A 760 -9.45 -1.56 9.75
CA TRP A 760 -10.49 -0.84 10.50
C TRP A 760 -10.10 -0.55 11.96
N GLY A 761 -8.85 -0.82 12.35
CA GLY A 761 -8.34 -0.44 13.66
C GLY A 761 -8.31 1.07 13.85
N THR A 762 -8.26 1.49 15.09
CA THR A 762 -8.39 2.86 15.61
C THR A 762 -7.78 3.93 14.70
N LYS A 763 -8.60 4.85 14.22
CA LYS A 763 -8.17 6.11 13.63
C LYS A 763 -7.60 6.97 14.75
N GLN A 764 -6.31 6.95 14.96
CA GLN A 764 -5.63 7.95 15.79
C GLN A 764 -5.43 9.20 14.95
N LEU A 765 -6.12 10.27 15.31
CA LEU A 765 -5.83 11.64 14.86
C LEU A 765 -4.63 12.16 15.70
N ASP A 766 -3.48 11.56 15.52
CA ASP A 766 -2.29 12.08 16.19
C ASP A 766 -1.73 13.22 15.33
N THR A 767 -1.77 14.43 15.88
CA THR A 767 -1.03 15.56 15.31
C THR A 767 0.45 15.36 15.59
N HIS A 768 1.27 15.35 14.55
CA HIS A 768 2.72 15.21 14.66
C HIS A 768 3.40 16.49 14.16
N MET A 769 4.47 16.96 14.82
CA MET A 769 5.17 18.20 14.47
C MET A 769 5.68 18.25 13.01
N TYR A 770 6.08 17.10 12.46
CA TYR A 770 6.52 16.96 11.06
C TYR A 770 5.42 16.50 10.11
N SER A 771 4.15 16.50 10.54
CA SER A 771 3.04 16.22 9.62
C SER A 771 2.95 17.32 8.57
N SER A 772 2.60 16.96 7.35
CA SER A 772 2.50 17.87 6.21
C SER A 772 1.28 17.55 5.37
N SER A 773 0.70 18.60 4.81
CA SER A 773 -0.45 18.49 3.91
C SER A 773 -0.01 18.00 2.53
N PRO A 774 -0.84 17.24 1.79
CA PRO A 774 -0.50 16.81 0.44
C PRO A 774 -0.16 17.96 -0.52
N LEU A 775 -0.74 19.16 -0.33
CA LEU A 775 -0.44 20.33 -1.16
C LEU A 775 1.01 20.84 -1.02
N GLU A 776 1.62 20.61 0.13
CA GLU A 776 3.00 21.05 0.42
C GLU A 776 4.05 20.17 -0.29
N TRP A 777 3.70 18.93 -0.66
CA TRP A 777 4.66 17.95 -1.17
C TRP A 777 5.24 18.26 -2.57
N PRO A 778 4.44 18.65 -3.58
CA PRO A 778 4.97 18.89 -4.93
C PRO A 778 6.04 19.96 -4.99
N LEU A 779 6.01 20.92 -4.08
CA LEU A 779 6.94 22.05 -3.98
C LEU A 779 7.96 21.90 -2.85
N LEU A 780 7.99 20.76 -2.16
CA LEU A 780 8.95 20.49 -1.09
C LEU A 780 8.92 21.58 0.00
N ASP A 781 7.71 21.97 0.44
CA ASP A 781 7.57 23.03 1.41
C ASP A 781 8.00 22.64 2.83
N LYS A 782 7.85 21.37 3.20
CA LYS A 782 8.19 20.85 4.53
C LYS A 782 9.05 19.60 4.42
N GLY A 783 10.18 19.55 5.14
CA GLY A 783 11.03 18.38 5.31
C GLY A 783 10.71 17.63 6.59
N ILE A 784 11.44 16.55 6.86
CA ILE A 784 11.35 15.78 8.11
C ILE A 784 12.74 15.65 8.71
N ALA A 785 12.93 16.06 9.98
CA ALA A 785 14.16 15.79 10.70
C ALA A 785 14.19 14.33 11.16
N TYR A 786 15.15 13.56 10.68
CA TYR A 786 15.30 12.15 10.98
C TYR A 786 16.19 11.88 12.19
N TRP A 787 17.23 12.69 12.34
CA TRP A 787 18.19 12.52 13.41
C TRP A 787 19.06 13.79 13.57
N VAL A 788 19.40 14.10 14.79
CA VAL A 788 20.29 15.22 15.15
C VAL A 788 21.22 14.79 16.27
N ASP A 789 22.49 15.02 16.10
CA ASP A 789 23.48 14.90 17.15
C ASP A 789 23.72 16.28 17.82
N THR A 790 23.30 16.38 19.06
CA THR A 790 23.43 17.63 19.86
C THR A 790 24.88 18.02 20.16
N LYS A 791 25.84 17.08 20.05
CA LYS A 791 27.25 17.34 20.35
C LYS A 791 28.01 17.90 19.14
N THR A 792 27.71 17.41 17.95
CA THR A 792 28.44 17.75 16.74
C THR A 792 27.66 18.67 15.80
N GLY A 793 26.38 18.91 16.04
CA GLY A 793 25.51 19.62 15.11
C GLY A 793 25.17 18.84 13.84
N SER A 794 25.65 17.60 13.72
CA SER A 794 25.33 16.72 12.58
C SER A 794 23.86 16.37 12.58
N GLN A 795 23.20 16.42 11.41
CA GLN A 795 21.78 16.13 11.32
C GLN A 795 21.43 15.44 10.00
N ILE A 796 20.36 14.66 10.01
CA ILE A 796 19.81 13.97 8.86
C ILE A 796 18.38 14.44 8.66
N HIS A 797 18.11 14.89 7.42
CA HIS A 797 16.78 15.34 7.03
C HIS A 797 16.29 14.59 5.80
N LEU A 798 15.02 14.24 5.78
CA LEU A 798 14.35 13.85 4.54
C LEU A 798 14.02 15.12 3.77
N LEU A 799 14.83 15.39 2.76
CA LEU A 799 14.71 16.55 1.88
C LEU A 799 15.12 16.13 0.47
N GLY A 800 14.30 16.40 -0.54
CA GLY A 800 14.60 16.08 -1.93
C GLY A 800 15.50 17.11 -2.59
N ASN A 801 15.97 16.80 -3.80
CA ASN A 801 16.67 17.78 -4.64
C ASN A 801 15.65 18.79 -5.19
N ILE A 802 15.69 20.02 -4.67
CA ILE A 802 14.70 21.06 -4.96
C ILE A 802 14.55 21.32 -6.47
N ILE A 803 15.63 21.21 -7.24
CA ILE A 803 15.61 21.44 -8.69
C ILE A 803 14.83 20.35 -9.40
N ILE A 804 15.05 19.08 -9.02
CA ILE A 804 14.29 17.94 -9.59
C ILE A 804 12.81 18.08 -9.22
N TRP A 805 12.50 18.46 -7.98
CA TRP A 805 11.13 18.58 -7.49
C TRP A 805 10.37 19.69 -8.22
N TYR A 806 10.94 20.87 -8.36
CA TYR A 806 10.32 22.00 -9.08
C TYR A 806 10.20 21.77 -10.58
N THR A 807 11.28 21.31 -11.21
CA THR A 807 11.23 21.03 -12.66
C THR A 807 10.29 19.87 -12.99
N GLY A 808 10.18 18.87 -12.11
CA GLY A 808 9.19 17.80 -12.24
C GLY A 808 7.76 18.31 -12.13
N THR A 809 7.48 19.23 -11.19
CA THR A 809 6.16 19.89 -11.06
C THR A 809 5.86 20.76 -12.28
N ALA A 810 6.83 21.51 -12.76
CA ALA A 810 6.70 22.31 -13.99
C ALA A 810 6.42 21.42 -15.21
N ALA A 811 7.11 20.28 -15.34
CA ALA A 811 6.89 19.32 -16.41
C ALA A 811 5.47 18.68 -16.34
N LEU A 812 4.97 18.39 -15.14
CA LEU A 812 3.60 17.89 -14.95
C LEU A 812 2.57 18.88 -15.47
N ILE A 813 2.69 20.15 -15.07
CA ILE A 813 1.80 21.23 -15.52
C ILE A 813 1.92 21.41 -17.04
N LEU A 814 3.15 21.45 -17.57
CA LEU A 814 3.40 21.62 -18.99
C LEU A 814 2.80 20.47 -19.81
N TYR A 815 2.91 19.21 -19.36
CA TYR A 815 2.29 18.08 -20.04
C TYR A 815 0.77 18.22 -20.11
N ILE A 816 0.13 18.61 -18.99
CA ILE A 816 -1.32 18.83 -18.94
C ILE A 816 -1.72 19.93 -19.94
N LEU A 817 -1.00 21.06 -19.94
CA LEU A 817 -1.27 22.17 -20.85
C LEU A 817 -1.08 21.77 -22.33
N LEU A 818 -0.01 21.03 -22.64
CA LEU A 818 0.22 20.51 -23.99
C LEU A 818 -0.87 19.52 -24.42
N ASN A 819 -1.29 18.63 -23.52
CA ASN A 819 -2.37 17.68 -23.82
C ASN A 819 -3.69 18.44 -24.14
N ILE A 820 -4.05 19.39 -23.29
CA ILE A 820 -5.23 20.25 -23.54
C ILE A 820 -5.09 21.00 -24.87
N PHE A 821 -3.93 21.62 -25.12
CA PHE A 821 -3.66 22.34 -26.36
C PHE A 821 -3.83 21.45 -27.60
N TYR A 822 -3.18 20.27 -27.64
CA TYR A 822 -3.30 19.36 -28.79
C TYR A 822 -4.72 18.82 -28.95
N VAL A 823 -5.42 18.49 -27.87
CA VAL A 823 -6.82 18.01 -27.93
C VAL A 823 -7.72 19.10 -28.53
N LEU A 824 -7.60 20.33 -28.05
CA LEU A 824 -8.40 21.47 -28.55
C LEU A 824 -8.10 21.76 -30.04
N ARG A 825 -6.81 21.71 -30.44
CA ARG A 825 -6.41 21.90 -31.84
C ARG A 825 -6.95 20.78 -32.75
N ARG A 826 -6.84 19.52 -32.34
CA ARG A 826 -7.42 18.38 -33.08
C ARG A 826 -8.94 18.47 -33.20
N ARG A 827 -9.65 18.99 -32.21
CA ARG A 827 -11.10 19.27 -32.30
C ARG A 827 -11.41 20.36 -33.34
N ARG A 828 -10.44 21.21 -33.67
CA ARG A 828 -10.51 22.22 -34.75
C ARG A 828 -9.89 21.73 -36.05
N LEU A 829 -9.68 20.40 -36.22
CA LEU A 829 -9.09 19.75 -37.38
C LEU A 829 -7.64 20.21 -37.71
N HIS A 830 -6.92 20.71 -36.68
CA HIS A 830 -5.49 21.00 -36.83
C HIS A 830 -4.68 19.87 -36.20
N PHE A 831 -3.89 19.18 -37.00
CA PHE A 831 -3.09 18.02 -36.63
C PHE A 831 -1.62 18.44 -36.50
N ASP A 832 -1.23 18.98 -35.36
CA ASP A 832 0.12 19.52 -35.10
C ASP A 832 1.19 18.43 -35.02
N LEU A 833 0.79 17.21 -34.67
CA LEU A 833 1.66 16.05 -34.58
C LEU A 833 1.22 14.98 -35.58
N PRO A 834 2.17 14.22 -36.20
CA PRO A 834 1.87 13.01 -36.92
C PRO A 834 1.08 12.01 -36.03
N GLU A 835 0.19 11.23 -36.62
CA GLU A 835 -0.72 10.35 -35.87
C GLU A 835 0.02 9.37 -34.97
N ASN A 836 1.11 8.77 -35.44
CA ASN A 836 1.94 7.86 -34.63
C ASN A 836 2.53 8.56 -33.40
N GLU A 837 2.98 9.81 -33.54
CA GLU A 837 3.54 10.58 -32.40
C GLU A 837 2.45 11.10 -31.47
N TRP A 838 1.26 11.39 -32.00
CA TRP A 838 0.11 11.70 -31.16
C TRP A 838 -0.31 10.50 -30.30
N HIS A 839 -0.41 9.30 -30.89
CA HIS A 839 -0.69 8.08 -30.13
C HIS A 839 0.39 7.82 -29.08
N ARG A 840 1.67 7.97 -29.42
CA ARG A 840 2.78 7.86 -28.48
C ARG A 840 2.68 8.90 -27.37
N PHE A 841 2.38 10.16 -27.70
CA PHE A 841 2.22 11.24 -26.73
C PHE A 841 1.14 10.91 -25.70
N ARG A 842 -0.02 10.47 -26.18
CA ARG A 842 -1.12 10.05 -25.31
C ARG A 842 -0.79 8.77 -24.54
N GLN A 843 -0.20 7.79 -25.18
CA GLN A 843 0.04 6.48 -24.58
C GLN A 843 1.05 6.58 -23.44
N VAL A 844 2.20 7.19 -23.66
CA VAL A 844 3.28 7.25 -22.66
C VAL A 844 2.99 8.29 -21.59
N GLY A 845 2.60 9.50 -22.01
CA GLY A 845 2.37 10.60 -21.08
C GLY A 845 1.16 10.38 -20.18
N ASP A 846 0.05 9.83 -20.72
CA ASP A 846 -1.13 9.53 -19.92
C ASP A 846 -0.85 8.42 -18.89
N ILE A 847 0.01 7.41 -19.21
CA ILE A 847 0.40 6.38 -18.25
C ILE A 847 1.07 7.02 -17.03
N PHE A 848 2.05 7.89 -17.24
CA PHE A 848 2.80 8.51 -16.15
C PHE A 848 1.95 9.54 -15.38
N LEU A 849 1.09 10.30 -16.10
CA LEU A 849 0.18 11.25 -15.47
C LEU A 849 -0.88 10.55 -14.61
N VAL A 850 -1.52 9.51 -15.12
CA VAL A 850 -2.53 8.74 -14.40
C VAL A 850 -1.89 8.04 -13.20
N ALA A 851 -0.71 7.45 -13.37
CA ALA A 851 0.05 6.85 -12.29
C ALA A 851 0.36 7.88 -11.18
N TYR A 852 0.80 9.09 -11.55
CA TYR A 852 1.02 10.18 -10.60
C TYR A 852 -0.24 10.48 -9.78
N PHE A 853 -1.38 10.69 -10.43
CA PHE A 853 -2.62 11.06 -9.74
C PHE A 853 -3.19 9.92 -8.90
N ILE A 854 -3.12 8.67 -9.35
CA ILE A 854 -3.55 7.50 -8.56
C ILE A 854 -2.77 7.42 -7.24
N HIS A 855 -1.45 7.73 -7.24
CA HIS A 855 -0.61 7.68 -6.05
C HIS A 855 -0.58 9.00 -5.25
N TYR A 856 -1.26 10.04 -5.69
CA TYR A 856 -1.28 11.34 -5.02
C TYR A 856 -2.66 11.72 -4.46
N LEU A 857 -3.72 11.61 -5.26
CA LEU A 857 -5.05 12.08 -4.88
C LEU A 857 -5.67 11.41 -3.64
N PRO A 858 -5.46 10.10 -3.38
CA PRO A 858 -6.06 9.46 -2.20
C PRO A 858 -5.64 10.07 -0.87
N TYR A 859 -4.46 10.70 -0.80
CA TYR A 859 -4.00 11.34 0.44
C TYR A 859 -4.82 12.57 0.85
N PHE A 860 -5.58 13.18 -0.06
CA PHE A 860 -6.47 14.30 0.27
C PHE A 860 -7.72 13.88 1.05
N THR A 861 -8.05 12.60 1.06
CA THR A 861 -9.22 12.04 1.75
C THR A 861 -8.87 11.33 3.06
N MET A 862 -7.59 11.32 3.44
CA MET A 862 -7.14 10.62 4.63
C MET A 862 -7.10 11.55 5.85
N ASP A 863 -7.89 11.23 6.88
CA ASP A 863 -7.96 11.95 8.16
C ASP A 863 -6.92 11.42 9.17
N ARG A 864 -5.64 11.44 8.81
CA ARG A 864 -4.53 11.04 9.69
C ARG A 864 -3.31 11.93 9.47
N ALA A 865 -2.34 11.89 10.39
CA ALA A 865 -1.06 12.55 10.17
C ALA A 865 -0.36 11.97 8.93
N LEU A 866 -0.04 12.84 7.98
CA LEU A 866 0.63 12.52 6.72
C LEU A 866 2.02 13.13 6.70
N PHE A 867 2.93 12.50 5.95
CA PHE A 867 4.34 12.88 5.90
C PHE A 867 4.86 12.92 4.48
N LEU A 868 5.93 13.67 4.25
CA LEU A 868 6.57 13.83 2.94
C LEU A 868 6.93 12.49 2.25
N HIS A 869 7.33 11.46 3.02
CA HIS A 869 7.70 10.16 2.44
C HIS A 869 6.51 9.44 1.77
N ASN A 870 5.26 9.78 2.13
CA ASN A 870 4.07 9.24 1.47
C ASN A 870 3.95 9.69 0.00
N TYR A 871 4.62 10.79 -0.37
CA TYR A 871 4.62 11.32 -1.74
C TYR A 871 5.61 10.61 -2.68
N LEU A 872 6.57 9.84 -2.17
CA LEU A 872 7.64 9.25 -2.99
C LEU A 872 7.16 8.36 -4.15
N PRO A 873 6.09 7.55 -4.03
CA PRO A 873 5.52 6.85 -5.18
C PRO A 873 5.04 7.79 -6.29
N ALA A 874 4.30 8.83 -5.96
CA ALA A 874 3.87 9.85 -6.92
C ALA A 874 5.08 10.61 -7.51
N PHE A 875 6.08 10.91 -6.69
CA PHE A 875 7.32 11.56 -7.13
C PHE A 875 8.11 10.73 -8.16
N LEU A 876 8.16 9.41 -8.02
CA LEU A 876 8.75 8.53 -9.02
C LEU A 876 8.10 8.76 -10.39
N PHE A 877 6.77 8.74 -10.48
CA PHE A 877 6.05 8.96 -11.74
C PHE A 877 6.22 10.40 -12.27
N LYS A 878 6.38 11.37 -11.39
CA LYS A 878 6.71 12.76 -11.75
C LYS A 878 8.08 12.86 -12.44
N ILE A 879 9.09 12.12 -11.98
CA ILE A 879 10.41 12.03 -12.65
C ILE A 879 10.29 11.39 -14.02
N LEU A 880 9.52 10.30 -14.15
CA LEU A 880 9.31 9.63 -15.43
C LEU A 880 8.65 10.58 -16.44
N LEU A 881 7.64 11.33 -16.00
CA LEU A 881 6.95 12.33 -16.82
C LEU A 881 7.89 13.49 -17.19
N LEU A 882 8.76 13.96 -16.29
CA LEU A 882 9.77 14.97 -16.59
C LEU A 882 10.68 14.52 -17.74
N CYS A 883 11.21 13.29 -17.67
CA CYS A 883 12.06 12.74 -18.73
C CYS A 883 11.32 12.68 -20.07
N TYR A 884 10.04 12.29 -20.04
CA TYR A 884 9.19 12.24 -21.23
C TYR A 884 8.94 13.63 -21.84
N VAL A 885 8.63 14.63 -21.02
CA VAL A 885 8.38 16.01 -21.47
C VAL A 885 9.64 16.60 -22.10
N LEU A 886 10.83 16.39 -21.51
CA LEU A 886 12.09 16.84 -22.06
C LEU A 886 12.37 16.18 -23.43
N GLU A 887 12.07 14.89 -23.59
CA GLU A 887 12.19 14.21 -24.89
C GLU A 887 11.19 14.74 -25.91
N HIS A 888 9.95 15.02 -25.50
CA HIS A 888 8.94 15.56 -26.37
C HIS A 888 9.31 16.95 -26.91
N ILE A 889 9.90 17.80 -26.07
CA ILE A 889 10.44 19.12 -26.49
C ILE A 889 11.59 18.94 -27.49
N ASP A 890 12.54 18.02 -27.25
CA ASP A 890 13.62 17.70 -28.19
C ASP A 890 13.06 17.21 -29.54
N TYR A 891 11.99 16.41 -29.50
CA TYR A 891 11.28 15.97 -30.70
C TYR A 891 10.64 17.13 -31.46
N LEU A 892 9.92 18.02 -30.77
CA LEU A 892 9.28 19.19 -31.39
C LEU A 892 10.33 20.13 -32.04
N LEU A 893 11.46 20.36 -31.37
CA LEU A 893 12.54 21.16 -31.91
C LEU A 893 13.14 20.51 -33.17
N ARG A 894 13.35 19.22 -33.18
CA ARG A 894 13.81 18.47 -34.38
C ARG A 894 12.78 18.50 -35.51
N LEU A 895 11.49 18.33 -35.22
CA LEU A 895 10.42 18.42 -36.19
C LEU A 895 10.37 19.81 -36.82
N TYR A 896 10.44 20.85 -35.99
CA TYR A 896 10.49 22.25 -36.47
C TYR A 896 11.68 22.49 -37.39
N CYS A 897 12.88 21.99 -37.05
CA CYS A 897 14.06 22.11 -37.91
C CYS A 897 13.88 21.36 -39.21
N TYR A 898 13.35 20.14 -39.20
CA TYR A 898 13.15 19.30 -40.38
C TYR A 898 12.14 19.91 -41.38
N VAL A 899 10.97 20.30 -40.89
CA VAL A 899 9.91 20.89 -41.74
C VAL A 899 10.42 22.15 -42.47
N ASN A 900 11.13 23.00 -41.75
CA ASN A 900 11.67 24.21 -42.32
C ASN A 900 12.85 23.98 -43.31
N CYS A 901 13.63 22.90 -43.15
CA CYS A 901 14.66 22.51 -44.14
C CYS A 901 14.05 22.04 -45.45
N LYS A 902 12.98 21.27 -45.41
CA LYS A 902 12.30 20.75 -46.62
C LYS A 902 11.66 21.86 -47.47
N VAL A 903 11.22 22.94 -46.81
CA VAL A 903 10.57 24.07 -47.51
C VAL A 903 11.57 24.99 -48.20
N LYS A 904 12.79 25.13 -47.68
CA LYS A 904 13.81 26.08 -48.23
C LYS A 904 14.91 25.42 -49.04
N GLY A 905 14.92 24.09 -49.23
CA GLY A 905 15.89 23.35 -50.04
C GLY A 905 17.35 23.41 -49.54
N THR A 906 17.62 24.10 -48.46
CA THR A 906 18.98 24.26 -47.88
C THR A 906 18.99 23.93 -46.43
N LEU A 907 19.91 23.05 -45.97
CA LEU A 907 20.25 22.82 -44.59
C LEU A 907 20.88 24.10 -44.02
N GLN A 908 20.07 24.96 -43.37
CA GLN A 908 20.62 26.11 -42.66
C GLN A 908 21.26 25.62 -41.35
N PRO A 909 22.59 25.82 -41.17
CA PRO A 909 23.34 25.41 -39.98
C PRO A 909 22.82 26.06 -38.69
N GLN A 910 22.19 27.22 -38.78
CA GLN A 910 21.61 27.96 -37.68
C GLN A 910 20.49 27.20 -36.92
N ARG A 911 19.81 26.23 -37.55
CA ARG A 911 18.69 25.52 -36.91
C ARG A 911 19.08 24.23 -36.21
N ILE A 912 20.15 23.57 -36.68
CA ILE A 912 20.77 22.44 -35.92
C ILE A 912 21.32 22.96 -34.58
N TRP A 913 21.77 24.20 -34.56
CA TRP A 913 22.24 24.89 -33.36
C TRP A 913 21.17 24.96 -32.27
N LEU A 914 19.90 25.15 -32.61
CA LEU A 914 18.77 25.23 -31.68
C LEU A 914 18.56 23.92 -30.89
N VAL A 915 18.62 22.76 -31.57
CA VAL A 915 18.57 21.45 -30.90
C VAL A 915 19.80 21.21 -30.03
N ARG A 916 20.99 21.62 -30.52
CA ARG A 916 22.24 21.51 -29.74
C ARG A 916 22.21 22.41 -28.51
N SER A 917 21.72 23.66 -28.64
CA SER A 917 21.57 24.59 -27.52
C SER A 917 20.59 24.05 -26.46
N TYR A 918 19.45 23.49 -26.89
CA TYR A 918 18.50 22.86 -25.95
C TYR A 918 19.15 21.72 -25.16
N ARG A 919 19.89 20.84 -25.82
CA ARG A 919 20.64 19.76 -25.15
C ARG A 919 21.74 20.28 -24.22
N LEU A 920 22.41 21.38 -24.60
CA LEU A 920 23.36 22.06 -23.74
C LEU A 920 22.67 22.66 -22.51
N CYS A 921 21.48 23.26 -22.66
CA CYS A 921 20.68 23.74 -21.54
C CYS A 921 20.32 22.60 -20.59
N ILE A 922 19.95 21.39 -21.09
CA ILE A 922 19.70 20.22 -20.25
C ILE A 922 20.98 19.80 -19.50
N LEU A 923 22.16 19.84 -20.16
CA LEU A 923 23.43 19.53 -19.49
C LEU A 923 23.78 20.54 -18.40
N ILE A 924 23.60 21.83 -18.67
CA ILE A 924 23.79 22.89 -17.65
C ILE A 924 22.84 22.72 -16.48
N TRP A 925 21.57 22.43 -16.76
CA TRP A 925 20.59 22.12 -15.74
C TRP A 925 20.99 20.88 -14.92
N LEU A 926 21.51 19.82 -15.55
CA LEU A 926 21.98 18.62 -14.86
C LEU A 926 23.21 18.94 -13.98
N VAL A 927 24.14 19.79 -14.42
CA VAL A 927 25.26 20.24 -13.58
C VAL A 927 24.72 20.97 -12.35
N TYR A 928 23.68 21.79 -12.50
CA TYR A 928 23.05 22.46 -11.36
C TYR A 928 22.34 21.48 -10.42
N VAL A 929 21.68 20.46 -10.95
CA VAL A 929 21.12 19.35 -10.14
C VAL A 929 22.21 18.63 -9.33
N ILE A 930 23.37 18.35 -9.96
CA ILE A 930 24.52 17.72 -9.28
C ILE A 930 25.07 18.64 -8.17
N TRP A 931 25.19 19.93 -8.45
CA TRP A 931 25.65 20.88 -7.46
C TRP A 931 24.75 20.96 -6.24
N VAL A 932 23.41 21.02 -6.45
CA VAL A 932 22.43 20.98 -5.35
C VAL A 932 22.53 19.66 -4.58
N PHE A 933 22.61 18.53 -5.29
CA PHE A 933 22.78 17.21 -4.66
C PHE A 933 23.98 17.19 -3.72
N ILE A 934 25.15 17.65 -4.18
CA ILE A 934 26.38 17.69 -3.39
C ILE A 934 26.23 18.64 -2.20
N LYS A 935 25.61 19.81 -2.39
CA LYS A 935 25.41 20.79 -1.33
C LYS A 935 24.56 20.24 -0.16
N PHE A 936 23.57 19.39 -0.45
CA PHE A 936 22.69 18.79 0.56
C PHE A 936 23.16 17.41 1.06
N LEU A 937 24.29 16.86 0.58
CA LEU A 937 24.84 15.59 1.08
C LEU A 937 25.11 15.59 2.60
N PRO A 938 25.56 16.67 3.26
CA PRO A 938 25.74 16.70 4.71
C PRO A 938 24.45 16.35 5.47
N LEU A 939 23.29 16.82 5.01
CA LEU A 939 21.98 16.53 5.59
C LEU A 939 21.43 15.14 5.20
N THR A 940 22.02 14.47 4.23
CA THR A 940 21.64 13.13 3.79
C THR A 940 22.43 12.06 4.55
N TYR A 941 23.74 12.25 4.71
CA TYR A 941 24.63 11.29 5.34
C TYR A 941 24.77 11.48 6.86
N GLY A 942 24.60 12.71 7.37
CA GLY A 942 24.76 13.01 8.79
C GLY A 942 26.16 12.75 9.36
N MET A 943 27.20 12.88 8.53
CA MET A 943 28.59 12.56 8.91
C MET A 943 29.45 13.79 9.22
N GLN A 944 29.01 14.95 8.75
CA GLN A 944 29.79 16.19 8.91
C GLN A 944 29.31 16.96 10.14
N LYS A 945 30.25 17.49 10.89
CA LYS A 945 29.97 18.51 11.89
C LYS A 945 29.50 19.78 11.17
N LEU A 946 28.32 20.25 11.53
CA LEU A 946 27.75 21.44 10.92
C LEU A 946 27.77 22.60 11.93
N SER A 947 28.38 23.70 11.53
CA SER A 947 28.29 24.95 12.30
C SER A 947 26.89 25.56 12.14
N PRO A 948 26.43 26.40 13.09
CA PRO A 948 25.13 27.08 12.98
C PRO A 948 25.00 27.90 11.68
N GLN A 949 26.09 28.53 11.22
CA GLN A 949 26.10 29.30 9.98
C GLN A 949 25.94 28.41 8.74
N GLU A 950 26.58 27.23 8.71
CA GLU A 950 26.38 26.26 7.61
C GLU A 950 24.96 25.75 7.58
N VAL A 951 24.32 25.42 8.71
CA VAL A 951 22.92 25.00 8.77
C VAL A 951 22.01 26.11 8.23
N ILE A 952 22.23 27.37 8.61
CA ILE A 952 21.48 28.54 8.09
C ILE A 952 21.65 28.65 6.57
N SER A 953 22.88 28.45 6.06
CA SER A 953 23.17 28.52 4.60
C SER A 953 22.45 27.44 3.78
N LEU A 954 22.09 26.32 4.40
CA LEU A 954 21.32 25.22 3.80
C LEU A 954 19.82 25.44 3.89
N ARG A 955 19.34 26.34 4.73
CA ARG A 955 17.92 26.66 4.91
C ARG A 955 17.45 27.60 3.80
N TRP A 956 17.13 27.03 2.63
CA TRP A 956 16.66 27.81 1.48
C TRP A 956 15.16 28.18 1.54
N LYS A 957 14.42 27.58 2.45
CA LYS A 957 13.03 27.91 2.76
C LYS A 957 12.85 28.06 4.26
N ASP A 958 12.07 29.05 4.66
CA ASP A 958 11.75 29.29 6.08
C ASP A 958 10.92 28.15 6.70
N THR A 959 10.21 27.40 5.86
CA THR A 959 9.40 26.24 6.26
C THR A 959 10.22 24.98 6.55
N TRP A 960 11.54 24.98 6.26
CA TRP A 960 12.42 23.86 6.56
C TRP A 960 12.93 23.96 8.00
N ASP A 961 12.43 23.09 8.88
CA ASP A 961 12.74 23.07 10.30
C ASP A 961 14.09 22.40 10.58
N PHE A 962 15.20 23.13 10.33
CA PHE A 962 16.53 22.68 10.71
C PHE A 962 16.81 23.04 12.15
N ILE A 963 17.44 22.14 12.90
CA ILE A 963 17.78 22.35 14.30
C ILE A 963 19.10 23.12 14.38
N ILE A 964 19.04 24.39 14.83
CA ILE A 964 20.18 25.28 14.99
C ILE A 964 20.55 25.32 16.47
N GLN A 965 21.74 24.80 16.80
CA GLN A 965 22.26 24.85 18.14
C GLN A 965 23.06 26.13 18.34
N VAL A 966 22.53 27.04 19.13
CA VAL A 966 23.30 28.17 19.62
C VAL A 966 24.08 27.71 20.87
N HIS A 967 25.36 27.43 20.74
CA HIS A 967 26.22 27.22 21.89
C HIS A 967 26.15 28.46 22.81
N LYS A 968 25.58 28.34 23.99
CA LYS A 968 25.76 29.28 25.08
C LYS A 968 27.23 29.22 25.58
N SER A 969 28.15 29.64 24.76
CA SER A 969 29.49 29.93 25.18
C SER A 969 29.69 31.45 25.10
N MET A 970 29.23 32.15 26.13
CA MET A 970 29.73 33.44 26.62
C MET A 970 28.68 34.09 27.53
N SER A 971 28.58 33.64 28.75
CA SER A 971 28.10 34.51 29.82
C SER A 971 28.76 34.18 31.18
N ASN A 972 30.04 33.91 31.15
CA ASN A 972 30.86 33.93 32.38
C ASN A 972 32.16 34.65 32.09
N ARG A 973 32.10 35.93 31.72
CA ARG A 973 33.12 36.94 31.86
C ARG A 973 32.41 38.30 31.85
N ILE A 974 31.85 38.66 32.98
CA ILE A 974 31.80 40.00 33.54
C ILE A 974 31.67 39.79 35.06
#